data_eb55669ec133f2ee77949f6d8f1f0cea
#
_entry.id   eb55669ec133f2ee77949f6d8f1f0cea
#
_cell.length_a   1.000
_cell.length_b   1.000
_cell.length_c   1.000
_cell.angle_alpha   90.00
_cell.angle_beta   90.00
_cell.angle_gamma   90.00
#
_symmetry.space_group_name_H-M   'P 1'
#
loop_
_entity.id
_entity.type
_entity.pdbx_description
1 polymer ?
#
loop_
_entity_poly.entity_id
_entity_poly.type
_entity_poly.pdbx_seq_one_letter_code
_entity_poly.pdbx_strand_id
1 'polypeptide(L)'
;MMAGIALGFQVPTSAMPMLCVSAALAGLLLLGRRRTRAAGCLLLTFLLGAALGIRTANPTLPPEGDAQVTGVVAGEVDFREEKGQVRVILRDVTLNGERIASGAYWTFYLKADENIPDCLTPGARISMTAEVYHPQGQRNPHGYDFRQALRQKNILIGLYGAAKLQALPDGLSLYGLAARFNHRMAQTLRDVCGEKAGQLASAVLLGMRDEVPDEEQEQFRRLGIAHILSVSGFHVGVLVALLALLMMPVKHRRLRMALTLPMLLAYAFLTGGNAPAVRAVLLWALVCWGRIRHKRVLMPHVLCASAMIQLMFAPAQLFSASFQMTYGVMAAICGITAQTAPNAQKKRGWKGKILSLLSVSAAAQFGVLLPELYWFGRVPLLGIAVNVLLVAGMNVLLLLDWVTLLLTPIPWLAALPGAATRAVSEGFLHLVNVLGRFAPTLWTRQPDAWVVLGWLLVFAALLPFGKSRNRWQNRKKRLPMLAAGAALMATILLPAPFSGTEYMQLDMGDADAAVLRQEKHVLVVDAGEYGGDLASYLRAEHLPVDLLVLTHLHSDHAGGVRELLDEGIPIRRCVMPSGALEADFDEEVLPLLARMEENGTVIETVCRGDILQWAEGKLTVLFPPEGFSASNANDGSMALLVEAEGVKLLLTGDLSARYGQYAAVSADVVKAAHHGSKNGTTQAFLDESAPTAVLVSTKRENAADYLRGITDADVYSTLESGAIIIRMADGHFTIEQFEEMQ
;
A
#
# COMPACT_ATOMS: atom_id res chain seq x y z
N MET A 1 2.80 -2.17 25.12
CA MET A 1 1.68 -1.53 24.38
C MET A 1 1.55 -2.03 22.95
N MET A 2 2.60 -1.92 22.09
CA MET A 2 2.55 -2.41 20.70
C MET A 2 2.11 -3.88 20.60
N ALA A 3 2.76 -4.78 21.36
CA ALA A 3 2.35 -6.19 21.40
C ALA A 3 0.92 -6.39 21.88
N GLY A 4 0.44 -5.58 22.84
CA GLY A 4 -0.95 -5.60 23.28
C GLY A 4 -1.91 -5.17 22.17
N ILE A 5 -1.61 -4.08 21.45
CA ILE A 5 -2.43 -3.63 20.32
C ILE A 5 -2.50 -4.72 19.24
N ALA A 6 -1.36 -5.31 18.84
CA ALA A 6 -1.34 -6.36 17.85
C ALA A 6 -2.19 -7.57 18.26
N LEU A 7 -2.09 -8.01 19.52
CA LEU A 7 -2.95 -9.06 20.04
C LEU A 7 -4.42 -8.65 20.03
N GLY A 8 -4.73 -7.40 20.43
CA GLY A 8 -6.10 -6.90 20.50
C GLY A 8 -6.83 -6.87 19.15
N PHE A 9 -6.10 -6.74 18.04
CA PHE A 9 -6.69 -6.85 16.69
C PHE A 9 -7.11 -8.26 16.32
N GLN A 10 -6.56 -9.29 16.98
CA GLN A 10 -6.85 -10.71 16.73
C GLN A 10 -7.85 -11.31 17.76
N VAL A 11 -8.25 -10.55 18.76
CA VAL A 11 -9.06 -11.05 19.89
C VAL A 11 -10.46 -10.44 19.82
N PRO A 12 -11.53 -11.24 19.99
CA PRO A 12 -12.89 -10.76 19.93
C PRO A 12 -13.25 -9.83 21.12
N THR A 13 -14.27 -9.00 20.94
CA THR A 13 -14.77 -8.07 21.98
C THR A 13 -15.20 -8.75 23.27
N SER A 14 -15.63 -10.01 23.20
CA SER A 14 -16.01 -10.83 24.35
C SER A 14 -14.86 -11.03 25.38
N ALA A 15 -13.60 -10.82 24.97
CA ALA A 15 -12.44 -10.89 25.86
C ALA A 15 -12.23 -9.63 26.74
N MET A 16 -12.96 -8.52 26.50
CA MET A 16 -12.81 -7.28 27.28
C MET A 16 -12.98 -7.45 28.78
N PRO A 17 -13.95 -8.22 29.31
CA PRO A 17 -14.05 -8.45 30.76
C PRO A 17 -12.81 -9.12 31.36
N MET A 18 -12.22 -10.10 30.68
CA MET A 18 -10.98 -10.76 31.10
C MET A 18 -9.80 -9.77 31.14
N LEU A 19 -9.72 -8.85 30.19
CA LEU A 19 -8.70 -7.79 30.19
C LEU A 19 -8.87 -6.85 31.40
N CYS A 20 -10.10 -6.49 31.75
CA CYS A 20 -10.39 -5.67 32.93
C CYS A 20 -9.95 -6.35 34.23
N VAL A 21 -10.27 -7.65 34.42
CA VAL A 21 -9.82 -8.44 35.56
C VAL A 21 -8.29 -8.52 35.62
N SER A 22 -7.65 -8.81 34.50
CA SER A 22 -6.18 -8.86 34.37
C SER A 22 -5.53 -7.51 34.68
N ALA A 23 -6.17 -6.39 34.30
CA ALA A 23 -5.70 -5.04 34.60
C ALA A 23 -5.81 -4.73 36.11
N ALA A 24 -6.88 -5.17 36.77
CA ALA A 24 -7.02 -5.05 38.21
C ALA A 24 -5.93 -5.84 38.98
N LEU A 25 -5.65 -7.09 38.54
CA LEU A 25 -4.57 -7.91 39.11
C LEU A 25 -3.19 -7.28 38.86
N ALA A 26 -2.95 -6.74 37.68
CA ALA A 26 -1.71 -6.01 37.36
C ALA A 26 -1.55 -4.75 38.22
N GLY A 27 -2.67 -4.06 38.53
CA GLY A 27 -2.72 -2.94 39.47
C GLY A 27 -2.24 -3.30 40.87
N LEU A 28 -2.57 -4.49 41.36
CA LEU A 28 -2.11 -4.97 42.69
C LEU A 28 -0.58 -5.14 42.71
N LEU A 29 0.07 -5.49 41.59
CA LEU A 29 1.53 -5.58 41.49
C LEU A 29 2.22 -4.23 41.71
N LEU A 30 1.53 -3.10 41.51
CA LEU A 30 2.07 -1.76 41.74
C LEU A 30 2.24 -1.46 43.24
N LEU A 31 1.54 -2.14 44.12
CA LEU A 31 1.66 -2.02 45.56
C LEU A 31 2.90 -2.72 46.11
N GLY A 32 3.55 -3.55 45.30
CA GLY A 32 4.70 -4.36 45.72
C GLY A 32 6.07 -3.64 45.65
N ARG A 33 7.16 -4.41 45.68
CA ARG A 33 8.53 -3.93 45.62
C ARG A 33 8.85 -3.37 44.25
N ARG A 34 10.01 -2.66 44.09
CA ARG A 34 10.42 -1.98 42.82
C ARG A 34 10.34 -2.89 41.57
N ARG A 35 10.74 -4.16 41.68
CA ARG A 35 10.67 -5.12 40.54
C ARG A 35 9.24 -5.50 40.18
N THR A 36 8.37 -5.74 41.19
CA THR A 36 6.94 -6.05 40.97
C THR A 36 6.20 -4.84 40.42
N ARG A 37 6.53 -3.60 40.84
CA ARG A 37 5.98 -2.37 40.28
C ARG A 37 6.33 -2.23 38.79
N ALA A 38 7.56 -2.51 38.41
CA ALA A 38 7.97 -2.47 36.99
C ALA A 38 7.20 -3.51 36.13
N ALA A 39 7.04 -4.73 36.67
CA ALA A 39 6.23 -5.77 36.04
C ALA A 39 4.76 -5.37 35.91
N GLY A 40 4.17 -4.79 36.96
CA GLY A 40 2.81 -4.25 36.95
C GLY A 40 2.60 -3.15 35.91
N CYS A 41 3.54 -2.21 35.80
CA CYS A 41 3.50 -1.16 34.77
C CYS A 41 3.56 -1.74 33.36
N LEU A 42 4.44 -2.71 33.12
CA LEU A 42 4.56 -3.36 31.81
C LEU A 42 3.29 -4.12 31.43
N LEU A 43 2.73 -4.87 32.38
CA LEU A 43 1.49 -5.62 32.19
C LEU A 43 0.31 -4.69 31.92
N LEU A 44 0.14 -3.62 32.71
CA LEU A 44 -0.92 -2.62 32.47
C LEU A 44 -0.79 -1.94 31.10
N THR A 45 0.43 -1.60 30.70
CA THR A 45 0.68 -1.00 29.38
C THR A 45 0.35 -1.97 28.26
N PHE A 46 0.61 -3.27 28.45
CA PHE A 46 0.24 -4.33 27.50
C PHE A 46 -1.29 -4.47 27.42
N LEU A 47 -1.98 -4.57 28.54
CA LEU A 47 -3.44 -4.75 28.61
C LEU A 47 -4.19 -3.52 28.07
N LEU A 48 -3.69 -2.32 28.36
CA LEU A 48 -4.22 -1.09 27.74
C LEU A 48 -4.07 -1.16 26.21
N GLY A 49 -2.92 -1.63 25.72
CA GLY A 49 -2.72 -1.84 24.28
C GLY A 49 -3.73 -2.83 23.71
N ALA A 50 -3.96 -3.97 24.36
CA ALA A 50 -4.93 -4.97 23.89
C ALA A 50 -6.36 -4.41 23.86
N ALA A 51 -6.78 -3.69 24.90
CA ALA A 51 -8.10 -3.05 24.95
C ALA A 51 -8.29 -2.01 23.81
N LEU A 52 -7.25 -1.19 23.53
CA LEU A 52 -7.26 -0.25 22.41
C LEU A 52 -7.30 -0.98 21.06
N GLY A 53 -6.57 -2.09 20.92
CA GLY A 53 -6.59 -2.93 19.72
C GLY A 53 -7.99 -3.48 19.46
N ILE A 54 -8.61 -4.15 20.42
CA ILE A 54 -9.98 -4.70 20.32
C ILE A 54 -10.98 -3.61 19.93
N ARG A 55 -10.95 -2.47 20.60
CA ARG A 55 -11.86 -1.36 20.32
C ARG A 55 -11.68 -0.82 18.88
N THR A 56 -10.46 -0.77 18.40
CA THR A 56 -10.17 -0.25 17.06
C THR A 56 -10.48 -1.26 15.96
N ALA A 57 -10.29 -2.55 16.24
CA ALA A 57 -10.63 -3.61 15.31
C ALA A 57 -12.16 -3.74 15.10
N ASN A 58 -12.93 -3.44 16.14
CA ASN A 58 -14.40 -3.60 16.15
C ASN A 58 -15.09 -2.25 16.44
N PRO A 59 -15.03 -1.27 15.50
CA PRO A 59 -15.74 -0.01 15.67
C PRO A 59 -17.26 -0.22 15.55
N THR A 60 -18.03 0.62 16.22
CA THR A 60 -19.47 0.72 15.96
C THR A 60 -19.64 1.41 14.61
N LEU A 61 -20.22 0.72 13.64
CA LEU A 61 -20.47 1.24 12.31
C LEU A 61 -21.95 1.65 12.18
N PRO A 62 -22.26 2.72 11.40
CA PRO A 62 -23.64 3.03 11.04
C PRO A 62 -24.20 1.93 10.11
N PRO A 63 -25.54 1.80 10.01
CA PRO A 63 -26.15 0.83 9.09
C PRO A 63 -25.81 1.16 7.63
N GLU A 64 -25.74 0.13 6.81
CA GLU A 64 -25.59 0.25 5.35
C GLU A 64 -26.91 0.66 4.70
N GLY A 65 -26.83 1.22 3.49
CA GLY A 65 -27.94 1.64 2.67
C GLY A 65 -28.01 3.14 2.42
N ASP A 66 -29.07 3.61 1.80
CA ASP A 66 -29.26 5.00 1.42
C ASP A 66 -29.37 5.92 2.62
N ALA A 67 -28.56 6.99 2.63
CA ALA A 67 -28.55 7.99 3.67
C ALA A 67 -28.41 9.40 3.09
N GLN A 68 -29.00 10.38 3.80
CA GLN A 68 -28.69 11.77 3.55
C GLN A 68 -27.35 12.10 4.23
N VAL A 69 -26.38 12.45 3.42
CA VAL A 69 -25.01 12.72 3.85
C VAL A 69 -24.72 14.21 3.77
N THR A 70 -24.14 14.79 4.81
CA THR A 70 -23.47 16.09 4.70
C THR A 70 -22.03 15.94 5.12
N GLY A 71 -21.12 16.72 4.50
CA GLY A 71 -19.69 16.63 4.83
C GLY A 71 -18.91 17.78 4.22
N VAL A 72 -17.64 17.86 4.60
CA VAL A 72 -16.68 18.85 4.08
C VAL A 72 -15.65 18.12 3.22
N VAL A 73 -15.43 18.59 1.99
CA VAL A 73 -14.39 18.08 1.09
C VAL A 73 -13.01 18.35 1.70
N ALA A 74 -12.28 17.30 2.02
CA ALA A 74 -11.07 17.42 2.85
C ALA A 74 -9.78 17.70 2.08
N GLY A 75 -9.78 17.57 0.76
CA GLY A 75 -8.61 17.77 -0.11
C GLY A 75 -9.02 17.93 -1.56
N GLU A 76 -8.07 17.78 -2.46
CA GLU A 76 -8.34 17.73 -3.90
C GLU A 76 -9.19 16.50 -4.23
N VAL A 77 -9.96 16.62 -5.31
CA VAL A 77 -10.78 15.56 -5.86
C VAL A 77 -9.90 14.70 -6.76
N ASP A 78 -9.79 13.42 -6.45
CA ASP A 78 -9.08 12.45 -7.29
C ASP A 78 -10.01 11.97 -8.41
N PHE A 79 -9.72 12.37 -9.64
CA PHE A 79 -10.47 11.97 -10.82
C PHE A 79 -9.63 11.05 -11.71
N ARG A 80 -10.11 9.84 -11.90
CA ARG A 80 -9.52 8.87 -12.82
C ARG A 80 -10.28 8.88 -14.13
N GLU A 81 -9.74 9.61 -15.12
CA GLU A 81 -10.36 9.77 -16.44
C GLU A 81 -10.63 8.43 -17.13
N GLU A 82 -9.68 7.49 -17.07
CA GLU A 82 -9.79 6.16 -17.69
C GLU A 82 -11.06 5.40 -17.25
N LYS A 83 -11.52 5.64 -16.01
CA LYS A 83 -12.68 4.95 -15.41
C LYS A 83 -13.88 5.86 -15.21
N GLY A 84 -13.78 7.15 -15.50
CA GLY A 84 -14.79 8.15 -15.13
C GLY A 84 -15.04 8.22 -13.62
N GLN A 85 -14.12 7.72 -12.79
CA GLN A 85 -14.28 7.58 -11.35
C GLN A 85 -13.82 8.81 -10.59
N VAL A 86 -14.69 9.38 -9.76
CA VAL A 86 -14.37 10.47 -8.85
C VAL A 86 -14.28 9.92 -7.42
N ARG A 87 -13.20 10.26 -6.73
CA ARG A 87 -12.92 9.88 -5.34
C ARG A 87 -12.73 11.11 -4.48
N VAL A 88 -13.42 11.15 -3.35
CA VAL A 88 -13.42 12.30 -2.45
C VAL A 88 -13.33 11.83 -1.00
N ILE A 89 -12.47 12.45 -0.21
CA ILE A 89 -12.46 12.26 1.25
C ILE A 89 -13.32 13.33 1.89
N LEU A 90 -14.32 12.91 2.66
CA LEU A 90 -15.16 13.80 3.44
C LEU A 90 -14.77 13.80 4.91
N ARG A 91 -14.81 14.97 5.54
CA ARG A 91 -14.64 15.18 6.98
C ARG A 91 -15.88 15.89 7.55
N ASP A 92 -15.99 15.90 8.88
CA ASP A 92 -17.16 16.47 9.57
C ASP A 92 -18.48 15.91 9.02
N VAL A 93 -18.53 14.59 8.83
CA VAL A 93 -19.63 13.88 8.17
C VAL A 93 -20.83 13.74 9.13
N THR A 94 -22.03 13.98 8.58
CA THR A 94 -23.30 13.61 9.24
C THR A 94 -24.10 12.66 8.35
N LEU A 95 -24.72 11.66 8.95
CA LEU A 95 -25.63 10.73 8.30
C LEU A 95 -27.03 10.94 8.90
N ASN A 96 -28.01 11.24 8.07
CA ASN A 96 -29.39 11.49 8.47
C ASN A 96 -29.51 12.53 9.62
N GLY A 97 -28.59 13.52 9.65
CA GLY A 97 -28.53 14.56 10.69
C GLY A 97 -27.68 14.22 11.91
N GLU A 98 -27.24 12.98 12.07
CA GLU A 98 -26.36 12.57 13.17
C GLU A 98 -24.89 12.67 12.76
N ARG A 99 -24.07 13.30 13.61
CA ARG A 99 -22.63 13.45 13.36
C ARG A 99 -21.90 12.16 13.68
N ILE A 100 -21.11 11.67 12.72
CA ILE A 100 -20.19 10.55 12.92
C ILE A 100 -18.79 11.03 13.32
N ALA A 101 -18.10 10.23 14.13
CA ALA A 101 -16.76 10.57 14.64
C ALA A 101 -15.64 10.34 13.60
N SER A 102 -15.94 9.66 12.48
CA SER A 102 -15.00 9.35 11.40
C SER A 102 -15.22 10.21 10.18
N GLY A 103 -14.24 10.22 9.26
CA GLY A 103 -14.46 10.65 7.89
C GLY A 103 -15.17 9.59 7.06
N ALA A 104 -15.49 9.94 5.83
CA ALA A 104 -16.03 9.01 4.82
C ALA A 104 -15.18 9.05 3.55
N TYR A 105 -15.06 7.91 2.89
CA TYR A 105 -14.49 7.77 1.55
C TYR A 105 -15.63 7.68 0.57
N TRP A 106 -15.75 8.66 -0.31
CA TRP A 106 -16.85 8.78 -1.24
C TRP A 106 -16.39 8.54 -2.67
N THR A 107 -17.11 7.69 -3.37
CA THR A 107 -16.84 7.34 -4.77
C THR A 107 -18.11 7.45 -5.59
N PHE A 108 -18.02 8.06 -6.77
CA PHE A 108 -19.08 8.06 -7.77
C PHE A 108 -18.48 8.11 -9.17
N TYR A 109 -19.30 7.85 -10.20
CA TYR A 109 -18.86 7.80 -11.58
C TYR A 109 -19.53 8.92 -12.38
N LEU A 110 -18.74 9.57 -13.23
CA LEU A 110 -19.20 10.54 -14.22
C LEU A 110 -19.36 9.82 -15.58
N LYS A 111 -20.35 10.24 -16.34
CA LYS A 111 -20.46 9.82 -17.74
C LYS A 111 -19.41 10.54 -18.58
N ALA A 112 -19.09 9.99 -19.77
CA ALA A 112 -18.03 10.51 -20.64
C ALA A 112 -18.13 12.02 -20.95
N ASP A 113 -19.34 12.59 -20.94
CA ASP A 113 -19.58 14.00 -21.24
C ASP A 113 -19.81 14.88 -19.97
N GLU A 114 -19.68 14.31 -18.77
CA GLU A 114 -19.93 15.02 -17.52
C GLU A 114 -18.61 15.55 -16.93
N ASN A 115 -18.60 16.80 -16.52
CA ASN A 115 -17.49 17.41 -15.79
C ASN A 115 -17.65 17.21 -14.29
N ILE A 116 -16.54 17.29 -13.57
CA ILE A 116 -16.55 17.30 -12.10
C ILE A 116 -17.44 18.45 -11.63
N PRO A 117 -18.41 18.21 -10.74
CA PRO A 117 -19.30 19.26 -10.24
C PRO A 117 -18.54 20.40 -9.58
N ASP A 118 -18.85 21.65 -9.95
CA ASP A 118 -18.19 22.87 -9.42
C ASP A 118 -18.26 23.01 -7.90
N CYS A 119 -19.22 22.33 -7.26
CA CYS A 119 -19.35 22.33 -5.81
C CYS A 119 -18.30 21.48 -5.09
N LEU A 120 -17.52 20.67 -5.81
CA LEU A 120 -16.49 19.77 -5.22
C LEU A 120 -15.13 20.48 -5.12
N THR A 121 -15.11 21.67 -4.57
CA THR A 121 -13.85 22.36 -4.29
C THR A 121 -13.33 22.02 -2.89
N PRO A 122 -12.00 22.00 -2.68
CA PRO A 122 -11.42 21.76 -1.38
C PRO A 122 -11.97 22.69 -0.30
N GLY A 123 -12.51 22.11 0.75
CA GLY A 123 -13.12 22.85 1.87
C GLY A 123 -14.59 23.24 1.68
N ALA A 124 -15.21 22.90 0.55
CA ALA A 124 -16.62 23.10 0.36
C ALA A 124 -17.45 22.16 1.25
N ARG A 125 -18.57 22.66 1.74
CA ARG A 125 -19.55 21.82 2.45
C ARG A 125 -20.63 21.38 1.49
N ILE A 126 -20.89 20.10 1.44
CA ILE A 126 -21.84 19.49 0.50
C ILE A 126 -22.91 18.69 1.24
N SER A 127 -24.05 18.51 0.56
CA SER A 127 -25.12 17.59 0.93
C SER A 127 -25.47 16.73 -0.27
N MET A 128 -25.72 15.45 -0.03
CA MET A 128 -26.10 14.50 -1.07
C MET A 128 -26.87 13.33 -0.45
N THR A 129 -27.52 12.54 -1.30
CA THR A 129 -27.96 11.17 -0.96
C THR A 129 -26.98 10.20 -1.56
N ALA A 130 -26.43 9.31 -0.74
CA ALA A 130 -25.47 8.31 -1.14
C ALA A 130 -25.72 7.00 -0.38
N GLU A 131 -25.37 5.91 -0.98
CA GLU A 131 -25.39 4.58 -0.34
C GLU A 131 -24.18 4.44 0.58
N VAL A 132 -24.43 4.13 1.84
CA VAL A 132 -23.40 3.84 2.85
C VAL A 132 -23.03 2.38 2.75
N TYR A 133 -21.74 2.10 2.61
CA TYR A 133 -21.20 0.73 2.66
C TYR A 133 -20.01 0.61 3.61
N HIS A 134 -19.74 -0.60 4.07
CA HIS A 134 -18.57 -0.86 4.90
C HIS A 134 -17.39 -1.33 4.02
N PRO A 135 -16.25 -0.60 4.03
CA PRO A 135 -15.09 -1.00 3.26
C PRO A 135 -14.64 -2.43 3.60
N GLN A 136 -14.45 -3.24 2.57
CA GLN A 136 -13.99 -4.62 2.71
C GLN A 136 -12.50 -4.66 3.11
N GLY A 137 -12.13 -5.74 3.82
CA GLY A 137 -10.74 -6.04 4.16
C GLY A 137 -9.98 -6.64 2.97
N GLN A 138 -8.92 -7.34 3.28
CA GLN A 138 -8.17 -8.09 2.29
C GLN A 138 -9.01 -9.23 1.74
N ARG A 139 -9.10 -9.33 0.41
CA ARG A 139 -9.90 -10.32 -0.30
C ARG A 139 -9.05 -11.40 -0.99
N ASN A 140 -7.76 -11.11 -1.21
CA ASN A 140 -6.80 -12.00 -1.83
C ASN A 140 -5.59 -12.22 -0.92
N PRO A 141 -4.90 -13.36 -0.97
CA PRO A 141 -3.62 -13.53 -0.31
C PRO A 141 -2.65 -12.43 -0.76
N HIS A 142 -2.00 -11.77 0.21
CA HIS A 142 -1.10 -10.62 -0.03
C HIS A 142 -1.74 -9.41 -0.76
N GLY A 143 -3.04 -9.40 -0.92
CA GLY A 143 -3.80 -8.31 -1.54
C GLY A 143 -3.88 -7.06 -0.66
N TYR A 144 -4.40 -5.99 -1.22
CA TYR A 144 -4.51 -4.70 -0.56
C TYR A 144 -5.68 -4.67 0.45
N ASP A 145 -5.39 -4.43 1.72
CA ASP A 145 -6.41 -4.25 2.75
C ASP A 145 -6.93 -2.79 2.75
N PHE A 146 -7.99 -2.57 1.96
CA PHE A 146 -8.61 -1.25 1.81
C PHE A 146 -9.24 -0.76 3.13
N ARG A 147 -9.89 -1.64 3.90
CA ARG A 147 -10.46 -1.33 5.22
C ARG A 147 -9.40 -0.80 6.17
N GLN A 148 -8.26 -1.48 6.26
CA GLN A 148 -7.16 -1.09 7.13
C GLN A 148 -6.53 0.23 6.69
N ALA A 149 -6.35 0.44 5.39
CA ALA A 149 -5.81 1.68 4.83
C ALA A 149 -6.70 2.89 5.17
N LEU A 150 -8.00 2.75 5.04
CA LEU A 150 -8.96 3.79 5.42
C LEU A 150 -9.00 4.03 6.93
N ARG A 151 -8.96 2.97 7.76
CA ARG A 151 -8.89 3.08 9.22
C ARG A 151 -7.67 3.85 9.70
N GLN A 152 -6.52 3.69 9.03
CA GLN A 152 -5.31 4.48 9.34
C GLN A 152 -5.53 5.98 9.12
N LYS A 153 -6.42 6.36 8.21
CA LYS A 153 -6.84 7.75 7.93
C LYS A 153 -8.04 8.19 8.78
N ASN A 154 -8.50 7.38 9.74
CA ASN A 154 -9.73 7.58 10.52
C ASN A 154 -10.97 7.73 9.62
N ILE A 155 -11.11 6.82 8.66
CA ILE A 155 -12.27 6.67 7.78
C ILE A 155 -12.81 5.27 8.03
N LEU A 156 -14.08 5.17 8.40
CA LEU A 156 -14.72 3.90 8.76
C LEU A 156 -15.80 3.46 7.78
N ILE A 157 -16.30 4.39 6.96
CA ILE A 157 -17.38 4.14 6.01
C ILE A 157 -16.98 4.56 4.60
N GLY A 158 -17.53 3.85 3.62
CA GLY A 158 -17.57 4.24 2.23
C GLY A 158 -18.94 4.81 1.87
N LEU A 159 -18.97 5.65 0.84
CA LEU A 159 -20.17 6.23 0.25
C LEU A 159 -20.11 5.98 -1.26
N TYR A 160 -21.22 5.52 -1.82
CA TYR A 160 -21.33 5.27 -3.24
C TYR A 160 -22.46 6.08 -3.87
N GLY A 161 -22.22 6.61 -5.08
CA GLY A 161 -23.21 7.43 -5.79
C GLY A 161 -23.31 8.87 -5.29
N ALA A 162 -24.10 9.68 -5.99
CA ALA A 162 -24.20 11.13 -5.77
C ALA A 162 -25.57 11.68 -6.17
N ALA A 163 -26.66 11.16 -5.61
CA ALA A 163 -27.97 11.73 -5.89
C ALA A 163 -28.19 13.04 -5.13
N LYS A 164 -28.82 14.02 -5.78
CA LYS A 164 -29.16 15.34 -5.18
C LYS A 164 -27.97 16.09 -4.58
N LEU A 165 -26.80 16.00 -5.24
CA LEU A 165 -25.61 16.72 -4.80
C LEU A 165 -25.84 18.25 -4.83
N GLN A 166 -25.59 18.91 -3.70
CA GLN A 166 -25.77 20.35 -3.54
C GLN A 166 -24.66 20.93 -2.67
N ALA A 167 -24.22 22.15 -3.02
CA ALA A 167 -23.39 22.94 -2.14
C ALA A 167 -24.21 23.46 -0.97
N LEU A 168 -23.67 23.36 0.23
CA LEU A 168 -24.22 24.00 1.41
C LEU A 168 -23.47 25.31 1.72
N PRO A 169 -24.11 26.28 2.40
CA PRO A 169 -23.41 27.47 2.86
C PRO A 169 -22.19 27.09 3.71
N ASP A 170 -21.08 27.80 3.51
CA ASP A 170 -19.83 27.61 4.24
C ASP A 170 -20.05 27.70 5.75
N GLY A 171 -19.91 26.59 6.45
CA GLY A 171 -19.83 26.55 7.90
C GLY A 171 -18.40 26.78 8.38
N LEU A 172 -18.23 27.13 9.67
CA LEU A 172 -16.92 27.19 10.31
C LEU A 172 -16.39 25.76 10.52
N SER A 173 -15.72 25.22 9.50
CA SER A 173 -14.95 23.97 9.61
C SER A 173 -13.47 24.29 9.56
N LEU A 174 -12.75 23.81 10.58
CA LEU A 174 -11.29 23.94 10.60
C LEU A 174 -10.64 23.16 9.43
N TYR A 175 -11.22 22.02 9.06
CA TYR A 175 -10.75 21.23 7.90
C TYR A 175 -10.99 22.00 6.59
N GLY A 176 -12.17 22.61 6.43
CA GLY A 176 -12.47 23.43 5.26
C GLY A 176 -11.54 24.63 5.13
N LEU A 177 -11.23 25.29 6.26
CA LEU A 177 -10.28 26.40 6.27
C LEU A 177 -8.87 25.94 5.85
N ALA A 178 -8.40 24.80 6.37
CA ALA A 178 -7.09 24.25 6.03
C ALA A 178 -7.03 23.85 4.55
N ALA A 179 -8.06 23.18 4.02
CA ALA A 179 -8.11 22.76 2.63
C ALA A 179 -8.08 23.94 1.67
N ARG A 180 -8.91 24.97 1.92
CA ARG A 180 -8.90 26.21 1.12
C ARG A 180 -7.56 26.94 1.20
N PHE A 181 -6.94 26.97 2.36
CA PHE A 181 -5.61 27.58 2.52
C PHE A 181 -4.57 26.84 1.69
N ASN A 182 -4.52 25.50 1.79
CA ASN A 182 -3.58 24.66 1.04
C ASN A 182 -3.77 24.81 -0.45
N HIS A 183 -5.02 24.72 -0.94
CA HIS A 183 -5.32 24.89 -2.36
C HIS A 183 -4.85 26.26 -2.89
N ARG A 184 -5.13 27.35 -2.15
CA ARG A 184 -4.66 28.70 -2.52
C ARG A 184 -3.13 28.80 -2.53
N MET A 185 -2.46 28.16 -1.56
CA MET A 185 -0.99 28.20 -1.50
C MET A 185 -0.38 27.36 -2.64
N ALA A 186 -0.96 26.21 -2.98
CA ALA A 186 -0.55 25.39 -4.10
C ALA A 186 -0.67 26.15 -5.43
N GLN A 187 -1.80 26.80 -5.68
CA GLN A 187 -1.97 27.67 -6.84
C GLN A 187 -0.92 28.77 -6.89
N THR A 188 -0.69 29.46 -5.77
CA THR A 188 0.32 30.52 -5.69
C THR A 188 1.73 30.01 -6.01
N LEU A 189 2.07 28.80 -5.55
CA LEU A 189 3.36 28.16 -5.87
C LEU A 189 3.47 27.83 -7.35
N ARG A 190 2.40 27.32 -7.99
CA ARG A 190 2.35 27.08 -9.44
C ARG A 190 2.52 28.38 -10.24
N ASP A 191 1.82 29.43 -9.86
CA ASP A 191 1.90 30.72 -10.54
C ASP A 191 3.31 31.33 -10.48
N VAL A 192 3.99 31.22 -9.33
CA VAL A 192 5.32 31.82 -9.11
C VAL A 192 6.48 30.94 -9.62
N CYS A 193 6.40 29.62 -9.39
CA CYS A 193 7.48 28.69 -9.71
C CYS A 193 7.28 27.99 -11.07
N GLY A 194 6.08 28.03 -11.66
CA GLY A 194 5.68 27.25 -12.83
C GLY A 194 5.11 25.88 -12.43
N GLU A 195 4.41 25.22 -13.38
CA GLU A 195 3.56 24.07 -13.11
C GLU A 195 4.30 22.92 -12.40
N LYS A 196 5.31 22.33 -13.03
CA LYS A 196 6.06 21.18 -12.46
C LYS A 196 6.75 21.50 -11.13
N ALA A 197 7.39 22.65 -11.03
CA ALA A 197 8.07 23.05 -9.81
C ALA A 197 7.08 23.38 -8.70
N GLY A 198 5.93 23.99 -9.03
CA GLY A 198 4.84 24.26 -8.11
C GLY A 198 4.19 22.99 -7.57
N GLN A 199 3.96 21.99 -8.43
CA GLN A 199 3.46 20.66 -8.04
C GLN A 199 4.40 19.97 -7.06
N LEU A 200 5.71 19.94 -7.35
CA LEU A 200 6.71 19.38 -6.45
C LEU A 200 6.76 20.14 -5.10
N ALA A 201 6.74 21.48 -5.15
CA ALA A 201 6.73 22.30 -3.94
C ALA A 201 5.46 22.09 -3.11
N SER A 202 4.29 21.97 -3.75
CA SER A 202 3.01 21.66 -3.08
C SER A 202 3.03 20.29 -2.42
N ALA A 203 3.57 19.26 -3.09
CA ALA A 203 3.74 17.93 -2.53
C ALA A 203 4.60 17.95 -1.27
N VAL A 204 5.72 18.66 -1.34
CA VAL A 204 6.77 18.66 -0.30
C VAL A 204 6.41 19.58 0.88
N LEU A 205 5.86 20.79 0.64
CA LEU A 205 5.49 21.74 1.69
C LEU A 205 4.11 21.49 2.28
N LEU A 206 3.13 21.18 1.45
CA LEU A 206 1.72 21.11 1.85
C LEU A 206 1.21 19.67 2.01
N GLY A 207 1.99 18.69 1.51
CA GLY A 207 1.64 17.28 1.58
C GLY A 207 0.67 16.82 0.48
N MET A 208 0.54 17.60 -0.60
CA MET A 208 -0.34 17.35 -1.74
C MET A 208 0.38 16.45 -2.78
N ARG A 209 0.67 15.23 -2.38
CA ARG A 209 1.47 14.27 -3.17
C ARG A 209 0.81 13.93 -4.51
N ASP A 210 -0.50 13.88 -4.52
CA ASP A 210 -1.30 13.47 -5.69
C ASP A 210 -1.19 14.48 -6.86
N GLU A 211 -0.61 15.67 -6.62
CA GLU A 211 -0.29 16.62 -7.70
C GLU A 211 0.93 16.22 -8.55
N VAL A 212 1.80 15.33 -8.03
CA VAL A 212 2.98 14.85 -8.77
C VAL A 212 2.55 13.69 -9.66
N PRO A 213 2.84 13.71 -10.98
CA PRO A 213 2.47 12.64 -11.91
C PRO A 213 2.96 11.27 -11.44
N ASP A 214 2.18 10.21 -11.70
CA ASP A 214 2.48 8.85 -11.25
C ASP A 214 3.80 8.32 -11.81
N GLU A 215 4.16 8.66 -13.05
CA GLU A 215 5.44 8.30 -13.65
C GLU A 215 6.63 8.87 -12.85
N GLU A 216 6.53 10.14 -12.43
CA GLU A 216 7.56 10.77 -11.59
C GLU A 216 7.58 10.13 -10.19
N GLN A 217 6.42 9.87 -9.58
CA GLN A 217 6.35 9.19 -8.29
C GLN A 217 7.02 7.81 -8.32
N GLU A 218 6.89 7.05 -9.44
CA GLU A 218 7.54 5.76 -9.60
C GLU A 218 9.07 5.88 -9.63
N GLN A 219 9.64 6.92 -10.28
CA GLN A 219 11.09 7.15 -10.23
C GLN A 219 11.59 7.39 -8.79
N PHE A 220 10.80 8.15 -7.98
CA PHE A 220 11.11 8.32 -6.56
C PHE A 220 11.06 7.00 -5.78
N ARG A 221 10.10 6.11 -6.12
CA ARG A 221 10.00 4.78 -5.49
C ARG A 221 11.19 3.89 -5.85
N ARG A 222 11.57 3.83 -7.13
CA ARG A 222 12.74 3.05 -7.61
C ARG A 222 14.04 3.45 -6.92
N LEU A 223 14.20 4.72 -6.64
CA LEU A 223 15.37 5.26 -5.93
C LEU A 223 15.30 5.08 -4.40
N GLY A 224 14.18 4.60 -3.85
CA GLY A 224 13.96 4.48 -2.40
C GLY A 224 13.78 5.81 -1.68
N ILE A 225 13.44 6.87 -2.41
CA ILE A 225 13.26 8.24 -1.89
C ILE A 225 11.81 8.72 -1.95
N ALA A 226 10.84 7.84 -2.17
CA ALA A 226 9.41 8.19 -2.18
C ALA A 226 8.96 8.94 -0.90
N HIS A 227 9.64 8.69 0.22
CA HIS A 227 9.38 9.39 1.49
C HIS A 227 9.67 10.90 1.43
N ILE A 228 10.40 11.37 0.43
CA ILE A 228 10.70 12.80 0.21
C ILE A 228 9.46 13.55 -0.32
N LEU A 229 8.61 12.90 -1.11
CA LEU A 229 7.37 13.48 -1.65
C LEU A 229 6.27 13.65 -0.58
N SER A 230 6.44 13.09 0.60
CA SER A 230 5.51 13.27 1.71
C SER A 230 6.11 14.14 2.79
N VAL A 231 5.26 14.94 3.47
CA VAL A 231 5.73 15.73 4.62
C VAL A 231 6.28 14.79 5.69
N SER A 232 7.59 14.81 5.87
CA SER A 232 8.33 13.93 6.77
C SER A 232 8.91 14.70 7.98
N GLY A 233 9.48 13.96 8.93
CA GLY A 233 10.18 14.55 10.06
C GLY A 233 11.36 15.47 9.66
N PHE A 234 11.92 15.22 8.49
CA PHE A 234 12.96 16.04 7.89
C PHE A 234 12.43 17.43 7.49
N HIS A 235 11.25 17.51 6.83
CA HIS A 235 10.60 18.77 6.47
C HIS A 235 10.27 19.60 7.71
N VAL A 236 9.74 18.98 8.75
CA VAL A 236 9.51 19.63 10.04
C VAL A 236 10.82 20.10 10.65
N GLY A 237 11.91 19.36 10.49
CA GLY A 237 13.26 19.75 10.95
C GLY A 237 13.76 21.02 10.28
N VAL A 238 13.59 21.16 8.96
CA VAL A 238 13.92 22.38 8.21
C VAL A 238 13.07 23.56 8.67
N LEU A 239 11.75 23.35 8.84
CA LEU A 239 10.86 24.37 9.38
C LEU A 239 11.26 24.80 10.79
N VAL A 240 11.62 23.87 11.68
CA VAL A 240 12.13 24.19 13.01
C VAL A 240 13.39 25.05 12.94
N ALA A 241 14.31 24.74 12.02
CA ALA A 241 15.52 25.52 11.83
C ALA A 241 15.22 26.95 11.33
N LEU A 242 14.28 27.08 10.36
CA LEU A 242 13.82 28.35 9.86
C LEU A 242 13.12 29.19 10.96
N LEU A 243 12.21 28.58 11.72
CA LEU A 243 11.56 29.23 12.85
C LEU A 243 12.56 29.63 13.93
N ALA A 244 13.58 28.82 14.21
CA ALA A 244 14.64 29.15 15.14
C ALA A 244 15.45 30.37 14.68
N LEU A 245 15.66 30.53 13.36
CA LEU A 245 16.33 31.70 12.76
C LEU A 245 15.43 32.94 12.88
N LEU A 246 14.17 32.85 12.49
CA LEU A 246 13.19 33.95 12.57
C LEU A 246 12.97 34.41 14.03
N MET A 247 13.04 33.49 14.99
CA MET A 247 12.90 33.77 16.42
C MET A 247 14.21 34.16 17.10
N MET A 248 15.31 34.40 16.37
CA MET A 248 16.57 34.87 16.93
C MET A 248 16.45 36.16 17.80
N PRO A 249 15.59 37.13 17.44
CA PRO A 249 15.38 38.32 18.26
C PRO A 249 14.83 38.05 19.67
N VAL A 250 14.13 36.87 19.83
CA VAL A 250 13.58 36.47 21.11
C VAL A 250 14.68 35.96 22.02
N LYS A 251 15.13 36.81 22.97
CA LYS A 251 16.30 36.52 23.86
C LYS A 251 16.04 35.31 24.76
N HIS A 252 14.82 35.12 25.24
CA HIS A 252 14.49 34.03 26.16
C HIS A 252 14.30 32.67 25.42
N ARG A 253 15.30 31.80 25.56
CA ARG A 253 15.27 30.45 24.90
C ARG A 253 14.03 29.66 25.18
N ARG A 254 13.47 29.69 26.40
CA ARG A 254 12.23 28.98 26.75
C ARG A 254 11.03 29.54 25.99
N LEU A 255 10.92 30.87 25.91
CA LEU A 255 9.84 31.52 25.16
C LEU A 255 9.92 31.20 23.68
N ARG A 256 11.13 31.24 23.09
CA ARG A 256 11.34 30.83 21.70
C ARG A 256 10.88 29.40 21.44
N MET A 257 11.26 28.45 22.33
CA MET A 257 10.84 27.05 22.22
C MET A 257 9.32 26.89 22.40
N ALA A 258 8.69 27.64 23.28
CA ALA A 258 7.26 27.63 23.50
C ALA A 258 6.47 28.20 22.32
N LEU A 259 6.98 29.27 21.68
CA LEU A 259 6.35 29.88 20.51
C LEU A 259 6.46 29.02 19.23
N THR A 260 7.52 28.22 19.09
CA THR A 260 7.66 27.32 17.93
C THR A 260 6.64 26.19 17.94
N LEU A 261 6.17 25.72 19.11
CA LEU A 261 5.26 24.58 19.21
C LEU A 261 3.88 24.84 18.56
N PRO A 262 3.14 25.94 18.86
CA PRO A 262 1.88 26.22 18.18
C PRO A 262 2.03 26.42 16.68
N MET A 263 3.16 26.99 16.21
CA MET A 263 3.43 27.11 14.77
C MET A 263 3.60 25.76 14.09
N LEU A 264 4.30 24.83 14.74
CA LEU A 264 4.44 23.46 14.23
C LEU A 264 3.15 22.67 14.30
N LEU A 265 2.32 22.87 15.32
CA LEU A 265 0.98 22.28 15.41
C LEU A 265 0.06 22.80 14.30
N ALA A 266 0.09 24.12 14.05
CA ALA A 266 -0.64 24.72 12.93
C ALA A 266 -0.17 24.15 11.58
N TYR A 267 1.13 24.02 11.38
CA TYR A 267 1.68 23.39 10.17
C TYR A 267 1.25 21.93 10.02
N ALA A 268 1.35 21.13 11.08
CA ALA A 268 0.89 19.74 11.03
C ALA A 268 -0.61 19.62 10.73
N PHE A 269 -1.41 20.56 11.23
CA PHE A 269 -2.83 20.64 10.93
C PHE A 269 -3.09 21.04 9.46
N LEU A 270 -2.40 22.08 8.97
CA LEU A 270 -2.50 22.53 7.57
C LEU A 270 -2.10 21.42 6.58
N THR A 271 -1.06 20.64 6.87
CA THR A 271 -0.67 19.49 6.03
C THR A 271 -1.60 18.28 6.16
N GLY A 272 -2.85 18.47 6.61
CA GLY A 272 -3.86 17.41 6.73
C GLY A 272 -3.69 16.47 7.92
N GLY A 273 -2.86 16.84 8.92
CA GLY A 273 -2.60 15.98 10.08
C GLY A 273 -1.80 14.73 9.71
N ASN A 274 -1.02 14.77 8.65
CA ASN A 274 -0.21 13.64 8.20
C ASN A 274 0.61 13.04 9.33
N ALA A 275 0.51 11.71 9.50
CA ALA A 275 1.11 11.00 10.62
C ALA A 275 2.62 11.29 10.82
N PRO A 276 3.47 11.40 9.78
CA PRO A 276 4.87 11.78 9.94
C PRO A 276 5.08 13.19 10.51
N ALA A 277 4.29 14.17 10.08
CA ALA A 277 4.37 15.54 10.59
C ALA A 277 3.96 15.60 12.07
N VAL A 278 2.84 14.97 12.42
CA VAL A 278 2.37 14.86 13.82
C VAL A 278 3.42 14.22 14.71
N ARG A 279 4.08 13.14 14.25
CA ARG A 279 5.18 12.49 14.99
C ARG A 279 6.35 13.43 15.25
N ALA A 280 6.76 14.15 14.21
CA ALA A 280 7.89 15.08 14.33
C ALA A 280 7.59 16.22 15.32
N VAL A 281 6.36 16.78 15.27
CA VAL A 281 5.90 17.79 16.23
C VAL A 281 5.85 17.23 17.64
N LEU A 282 5.32 16.00 17.81
CA LEU A 282 5.27 15.33 19.11
C LEU A 282 6.67 15.09 19.69
N LEU A 283 7.60 14.59 18.89
CA LEU A 283 9.00 14.42 19.29
C LEU A 283 9.63 15.76 19.71
N TRP A 284 9.41 16.82 18.92
CA TRP A 284 9.88 18.16 19.25
C TRP A 284 9.28 18.67 20.56
N ALA A 285 7.97 18.51 20.75
CA ALA A 285 7.29 18.92 21.98
C ALA A 285 7.87 18.23 23.21
N LEU A 286 8.11 16.91 23.15
CA LEU A 286 8.70 16.12 24.25
C LEU A 286 10.15 16.58 24.55
N VAL A 287 10.94 16.84 23.51
CA VAL A 287 12.30 17.39 23.67
C VAL A 287 12.25 18.78 24.31
N CYS A 288 11.38 19.66 23.86
CA CYS A 288 11.19 21.00 24.42
C CYS A 288 10.77 20.93 25.89
N TRP A 289 9.77 20.10 26.19
CA TRP A 289 9.29 19.90 27.57
C TRP A 289 10.41 19.42 28.51
N GLY A 290 11.19 18.41 28.08
CA GLY A 290 12.33 17.93 28.86
C GLY A 290 13.38 19.03 29.11
N ARG A 291 13.71 19.84 28.08
CA ARG A 291 14.66 20.95 28.17
C ARG A 291 14.16 22.11 29.04
N ILE A 292 12.88 22.46 28.96
CA ILE A 292 12.25 23.50 29.80
C ILE A 292 12.29 23.07 31.29
N ARG A 293 12.11 21.77 31.52
CA ARG A 293 12.17 21.17 32.89
C ARG A 293 13.60 20.91 33.37
N HIS A 294 14.63 21.32 32.63
CA HIS A 294 16.07 21.07 32.95
C HIS A 294 16.41 19.58 33.15
N LYS A 295 15.64 18.67 32.51
CA LYS A 295 15.93 17.24 32.55
C LYS A 295 16.86 16.85 31.39
N ARG A 296 17.71 15.84 31.62
CA ARG A 296 18.46 15.21 30.52
C ARG A 296 17.49 14.51 29.59
N VAL A 297 17.49 14.93 28.32
CA VAL A 297 16.64 14.34 27.28
C VAL A 297 17.42 13.20 26.64
N LEU A 298 16.95 11.97 26.85
CA LEU A 298 17.49 10.78 26.19
C LEU A 298 16.58 10.41 25.02
N MET A 299 17.08 10.44 23.81
CA MET A 299 16.27 10.21 22.59
C MET A 299 15.50 8.89 22.60
N PRO A 300 16.04 7.75 23.07
CA PRO A 300 15.25 6.52 23.18
C PRO A 300 13.99 6.66 24.04
N HIS A 301 14.05 7.40 25.15
CA HIS A 301 12.86 7.62 25.99
C HIS A 301 11.83 8.52 25.32
N VAL A 302 12.31 9.56 24.60
CA VAL A 302 11.42 10.43 23.82
C VAL A 302 10.73 9.64 22.70
N LEU A 303 11.48 8.78 22.03
CA LEU A 303 10.97 7.92 20.97
C LEU A 303 9.87 6.96 21.51
N CYS A 304 10.14 6.26 22.60
CA CYS A 304 9.14 5.39 23.24
C CYS A 304 7.90 6.16 23.70
N ALA A 305 8.10 7.33 24.34
CA ALA A 305 6.99 8.15 24.80
C ALA A 305 6.12 8.66 23.63
N SER A 306 6.75 9.11 22.53
CA SER A 306 6.02 9.57 21.36
C SER A 306 5.23 8.43 20.71
N ALA A 307 5.82 7.23 20.59
CA ALA A 307 5.12 6.06 20.07
C ALA A 307 3.93 5.68 20.93
N MET A 308 4.09 5.66 22.27
CA MET A 308 2.99 5.37 23.20
C MET A 308 1.86 6.39 23.08
N ILE A 309 2.19 7.69 23.06
CA ILE A 309 1.17 8.75 22.94
C ILE A 309 0.42 8.60 21.61
N GLN A 310 1.12 8.43 20.50
CA GLN A 310 0.48 8.28 19.19
C GLN A 310 -0.47 7.06 19.15
N LEU A 311 -0.01 5.91 19.66
CA LEU A 311 -0.79 4.68 19.67
C LEU A 311 -1.97 4.70 20.67
N MET A 312 -1.96 5.59 21.64
CA MET A 312 -3.14 5.82 22.51
C MET A 312 -4.28 6.50 21.75
N PHE A 313 -3.96 7.39 20.79
CA PHE A 313 -4.96 8.12 20.01
C PHE A 313 -5.30 7.46 18.68
N ALA A 314 -4.36 6.74 18.10
CA ALA A 314 -4.52 6.09 16.79
C ALA A 314 -3.83 4.71 16.76
N PRO A 315 -4.44 3.67 17.39
CA PRO A 315 -3.85 2.33 17.49
C PRO A 315 -3.59 1.67 16.13
N ALA A 316 -4.47 1.87 15.14
CA ALA A 316 -4.32 1.35 13.79
C ALA A 316 -3.03 1.79 13.09
N GLN A 317 -2.42 2.90 13.51
CA GLN A 317 -1.14 3.37 12.97
C GLN A 317 0.02 2.38 13.20
N LEU A 318 -0.08 1.47 14.17
CA LEU A 318 0.91 0.42 14.38
C LEU A 318 1.18 -0.40 13.12
N PHE A 319 0.12 -0.65 12.35
CA PHE A 319 0.13 -1.42 11.11
C PHE A 319 0.37 -0.55 9.87
N SER A 320 0.74 0.71 10.00
CA SER A 320 1.06 1.56 8.86
C SER A 320 2.55 1.52 8.51
N ALA A 321 2.86 1.46 7.21
CA ALA A 321 4.22 1.60 6.69
C ALA A 321 4.93 2.83 7.28
N SER A 322 4.23 3.96 7.33
CA SER A 322 4.73 5.23 7.83
C SER A 322 5.16 5.20 9.30
N PHE A 323 4.40 4.53 10.16
CA PHE A 323 4.76 4.35 11.58
C PHE A 323 5.98 3.44 11.72
N GLN A 324 5.94 2.27 11.08
CA GLN A 324 7.00 1.26 11.17
C GLN A 324 8.34 1.81 10.65
N MET A 325 8.34 2.47 9.49
CA MET A 325 9.54 3.08 8.91
C MET A 325 10.09 4.19 9.82
N THR A 326 9.25 5.12 10.29
CA THR A 326 9.74 6.24 11.10
C THR A 326 10.37 5.76 12.41
N TYR A 327 9.67 4.89 13.15
CA TYR A 327 10.19 4.41 14.43
C TYR A 327 11.33 3.42 14.26
N GLY A 328 11.34 2.62 13.17
CA GLY A 328 12.45 1.73 12.80
C GLY A 328 13.74 2.51 12.52
N VAL A 329 13.66 3.54 11.66
CA VAL A 329 14.79 4.43 11.35
C VAL A 329 15.32 5.11 12.62
N MET A 330 14.44 5.72 13.40
CA MET A 330 14.86 6.44 14.61
C MET A 330 15.47 5.51 15.66
N ALA A 331 14.92 4.29 15.82
CA ALA A 331 15.48 3.29 16.72
C ALA A 331 16.87 2.83 16.26
N ALA A 332 17.05 2.58 14.96
CA ALA A 332 18.33 2.18 14.39
C ALA A 332 19.38 3.31 14.51
N ILE A 333 19.02 4.54 14.18
CA ILE A 333 19.91 5.69 14.36
C ILE A 333 20.30 5.82 15.84
N CYS A 334 19.34 5.83 16.77
CA CYS A 334 19.65 5.95 18.20
C CYS A 334 20.51 4.80 18.74
N GLY A 335 20.27 3.56 18.27
CA GLY A 335 21.02 2.38 18.72
C GLY A 335 22.42 2.28 18.12
N ILE A 336 22.53 2.43 16.80
CA ILE A 336 23.75 2.16 16.04
C ILE A 336 24.72 3.35 16.12
N THR A 337 24.23 4.59 15.94
CA THR A 337 25.13 5.77 15.91
C THR A 337 25.68 6.13 17.27
N ALA A 338 25.03 5.74 18.37
CA ALA A 338 25.59 5.90 19.71
C ALA A 338 26.97 5.25 19.89
N GLN A 339 27.31 4.26 19.06
CA GLN A 339 28.62 3.58 19.07
C GLN A 339 29.65 4.23 18.14
N THR A 340 29.20 4.81 17.03
CA THR A 340 30.08 5.37 15.99
C THR A 340 30.45 6.85 16.26
N ALA A 341 29.54 7.58 16.92
CA ALA A 341 29.73 9.02 17.22
C ALA A 341 31.02 9.36 17.95
N PRO A 342 31.45 8.64 19.01
CA PRO A 342 32.69 8.97 19.69
C PRO A 342 33.98 8.86 18.83
N ASN A 343 33.96 7.93 17.86
CA ASN A 343 35.07 7.71 16.95
C ASN A 343 35.05 8.67 15.74
N ALA A 344 33.86 9.06 15.28
CA ALA A 344 33.70 10.04 14.20
C ALA A 344 34.06 11.47 14.67
N GLN A 345 33.71 11.84 15.89
CA GLN A 345 34.07 13.13 16.47
C GLN A 345 35.58 13.30 16.72
N LYS A 346 36.33 12.21 16.93
CA LYS A 346 37.81 12.26 17.08
C LYS A 346 38.51 12.51 15.74
N LYS A 347 37.92 12.17 14.60
CA LYS A 347 38.47 12.47 13.28
C LYS A 347 38.02 13.88 12.86
N ARG A 348 38.76 14.91 13.28
CA ARG A 348 38.59 16.30 12.80
C ARG A 348 38.93 16.35 11.30
N GLY A 349 37.94 16.67 10.45
CA GLY A 349 38.13 16.87 9.02
C GLY A 349 36.96 16.41 8.18
N TRP A 350 36.99 16.72 6.88
CA TRP A 350 35.91 16.39 5.90
C TRP A 350 35.65 14.88 5.80
N LYS A 351 36.70 14.04 5.87
CA LYS A 351 36.57 12.56 5.87
C LYS A 351 35.76 12.06 7.07
N GLY A 352 35.90 12.66 8.25
CA GLY A 352 35.13 12.31 9.44
C GLY A 352 33.65 12.70 9.30
N LYS A 353 33.35 13.82 8.66
CA LYS A 353 31.99 14.27 8.37
C LYS A 353 31.30 13.32 7.37
N ILE A 354 31.98 12.95 6.29
CA ILE A 354 31.45 11.98 5.31
C ILE A 354 31.18 10.62 5.97
N LEU A 355 32.13 10.08 6.74
CA LEU A 355 31.93 8.81 7.44
C LEU A 355 30.75 8.86 8.42
N SER A 356 30.55 9.99 9.09
CA SER A 356 29.38 10.19 9.96
C SER A 356 28.08 10.20 9.18
N LEU A 357 28.00 10.88 8.04
CA LEU A 357 26.84 10.90 7.15
C LEU A 357 26.53 9.50 6.63
N LEU A 358 27.52 8.79 6.11
CA LEU A 358 27.36 7.41 5.64
C LEU A 358 26.90 6.47 6.75
N SER A 359 27.42 6.61 7.98
CA SER A 359 27.00 5.77 9.10
C SER A 359 25.56 6.03 9.54
N VAL A 360 25.10 7.28 9.49
CA VAL A 360 23.70 7.64 9.78
C VAL A 360 22.80 7.12 8.66
N SER A 361 23.18 7.30 7.39
CA SER A 361 22.43 6.81 6.24
C SER A 361 22.31 5.28 6.26
N ALA A 362 23.40 4.56 6.54
CA ALA A 362 23.39 3.11 6.67
C ALA A 362 22.52 2.63 7.85
N ALA A 363 22.56 3.32 8.98
CA ALA A 363 21.70 3.02 10.12
C ALA A 363 20.21 3.25 9.77
N ALA A 364 19.91 4.34 9.06
CA ALA A 364 18.57 4.65 8.60
C ALA A 364 18.07 3.57 7.62
N GLN A 365 18.87 3.20 6.62
CA GLN A 365 18.53 2.15 5.64
C GLN A 365 18.31 0.80 6.32
N PHE A 366 19.15 0.45 7.31
CA PHE A 366 18.93 -0.77 8.08
C PHE A 366 17.63 -0.73 8.89
N GLY A 367 17.29 0.45 9.46
CA GLY A 367 16.06 0.63 10.24
C GLY A 367 14.78 0.55 9.40
N VAL A 368 14.85 0.97 8.13
CA VAL A 368 13.69 0.94 7.21
C VAL A 368 13.58 -0.39 6.47
N LEU A 369 14.67 -1.17 6.40
CA LEU A 369 14.79 -2.36 5.54
C LEU A 369 13.64 -3.35 5.72
N LEU A 370 13.33 -3.74 6.96
CA LEU A 370 12.27 -4.73 7.21
C LEU A 370 10.87 -4.22 6.81
N PRO A 371 10.43 -3.01 7.22
CA PRO A 371 9.18 -2.44 6.70
C PRO A 371 9.18 -2.25 5.17
N GLU A 372 10.31 -1.86 4.57
CA GLU A 372 10.42 -1.67 3.12
C GLU A 372 10.23 -2.97 2.37
N LEU A 373 10.87 -4.06 2.83
CA LEU A 373 10.68 -5.41 2.31
C LEU A 373 9.23 -5.89 2.45
N TYR A 374 8.60 -5.63 3.60
CA TYR A 374 7.22 -6.06 3.86
C TYR A 374 6.20 -5.34 2.96
N TRP A 375 6.33 -4.00 2.85
CA TRP A 375 5.32 -3.18 2.17
C TRP A 375 5.54 -3.05 0.67
N PHE A 376 6.81 -3.09 0.21
CA PHE A 376 7.15 -2.81 -1.18
C PHE A 376 7.83 -3.97 -1.90
N GLY A 377 8.35 -5.00 -1.18
CA GLY A 377 9.01 -6.16 -1.78
C GLY A 377 10.28 -5.83 -2.60
N ARG A 378 10.82 -4.62 -2.45
CA ARG A 378 11.95 -4.11 -3.25
C ARG A 378 13.00 -3.45 -2.35
N VAL A 379 14.28 -3.64 -2.69
CA VAL A 379 15.38 -2.94 -2.06
C VAL A 379 16.13 -2.12 -3.11
N PRO A 380 16.14 -0.78 -2.99
CA PRO A 380 16.91 0.08 -3.88
C PRO A 380 18.40 -0.05 -3.56
N LEU A 381 19.18 -0.73 -4.40
CA LEU A 381 20.60 -0.99 -4.14
C LEU A 381 21.44 0.29 -4.07
N LEU A 382 21.06 1.32 -4.81
CA LEU A 382 21.72 2.63 -4.78
C LEU A 382 21.20 3.54 -3.66
N GLY A 383 20.19 3.12 -2.87
CA GLY A 383 19.47 3.95 -1.90
C GLY A 383 20.38 4.71 -0.93
N ILE A 384 21.47 4.09 -0.43
CA ILE A 384 22.41 4.77 0.49
C ILE A 384 23.12 5.94 -0.20
N ALA A 385 23.64 5.73 -1.40
CA ALA A 385 24.39 6.75 -2.14
C ALA A 385 23.46 7.85 -2.64
N VAL A 386 22.32 7.47 -3.19
CA VAL A 386 21.28 8.37 -3.70
C VAL A 386 20.70 9.23 -2.59
N ASN A 387 20.41 8.66 -1.41
CA ASN A 387 19.94 9.41 -0.26
C ASN A 387 20.91 10.51 0.17
N VAL A 388 22.21 10.24 0.19
CA VAL A 388 23.22 11.26 0.56
C VAL A 388 23.18 12.45 -0.40
N LEU A 389 23.02 12.20 -1.70
CA LEU A 389 22.99 13.22 -2.74
C LEU A 389 21.65 13.96 -2.80
N LEU A 390 20.55 13.20 -2.95
CA LEU A 390 19.24 13.78 -3.20
C LEU A 390 18.60 14.41 -1.96
N VAL A 391 18.85 13.88 -0.75
CA VAL A 391 18.41 14.53 0.49
C VAL A 391 19.15 15.87 0.68
N ALA A 392 20.42 15.97 0.29
CA ALA A 392 21.12 17.26 0.31
C ALA A 392 20.51 18.28 -0.68
N GLY A 393 20.19 17.84 -1.90
CA GLY A 393 19.48 18.65 -2.89
C GLY A 393 18.10 19.08 -2.41
N MET A 394 17.34 18.16 -1.82
CA MET A 394 16.03 18.45 -1.24
C MET A 394 16.07 19.46 -0.09
N ASN A 395 17.14 19.50 0.71
CA ASN A 395 17.30 20.57 1.73
C ASN A 395 17.35 21.96 1.11
N VAL A 396 18.07 22.10 0.00
CA VAL A 396 18.17 23.38 -0.72
C VAL A 396 16.81 23.75 -1.30
N LEU A 397 16.14 22.78 -1.92
CA LEU A 397 14.82 22.95 -2.50
C LEU A 397 13.81 23.42 -1.44
N LEU A 398 13.69 22.68 -0.32
CA LEU A 398 12.81 23.03 0.79
C LEU A 398 13.03 24.44 1.33
N LEU A 399 14.31 24.85 1.44
CA LEU A 399 14.63 26.20 1.90
C LEU A 399 14.16 27.24 0.89
N LEU A 400 14.39 27.01 -0.41
CA LEU A 400 13.94 27.90 -1.48
C LEU A 400 12.41 27.97 -1.53
N ASP A 401 11.73 26.84 -1.42
CA ASP A 401 10.26 26.74 -1.40
C ASP A 401 9.67 27.57 -0.24
N TRP A 402 10.22 27.42 0.99
CA TRP A 402 9.80 28.21 2.14
C TRP A 402 10.07 29.70 1.94
N VAL A 403 11.23 30.08 1.39
CA VAL A 403 11.56 31.49 1.12
C VAL A 403 10.62 32.05 0.06
N THR A 404 10.38 31.31 -1.01
CA THR A 404 9.44 31.70 -2.06
C THR A 404 8.04 31.92 -1.47
N LEU A 405 7.51 30.92 -0.73
CA LEU A 405 6.18 31.00 -0.12
C LEU A 405 6.04 32.17 0.84
N LEU A 406 7.04 32.44 1.67
CA LEU A 406 7.02 33.58 2.60
C LEU A 406 7.07 34.94 1.90
N LEU A 407 7.62 35.01 0.69
CA LEU A 407 7.75 36.24 -0.08
C LEU A 407 6.61 36.45 -1.09
N THR A 408 5.74 35.46 -1.31
CA THR A 408 4.58 35.57 -2.25
C THR A 408 3.67 36.76 -1.99
N PRO A 409 3.46 37.26 -0.75
CA PRO A 409 2.67 38.48 -0.55
C PRO A 409 3.26 39.72 -1.23
N ILE A 410 4.55 39.67 -1.64
CA ILE A 410 5.25 40.74 -2.32
C ILE A 410 5.77 40.21 -3.67
N PRO A 411 4.98 40.27 -4.78
CA PRO A 411 5.25 39.54 -6.03
C PRO A 411 6.63 39.79 -6.63
N TRP A 412 7.08 41.07 -6.66
CA TRP A 412 8.41 41.38 -7.20
C TRP A 412 9.57 40.82 -6.38
N LEU A 413 9.38 40.61 -5.07
CA LEU A 413 10.38 40.01 -4.18
C LEU A 413 10.34 38.47 -4.27
N ALA A 414 9.20 37.88 -4.56
CA ALA A 414 9.04 36.44 -4.76
C ALA A 414 9.58 35.96 -6.13
N ALA A 415 9.67 36.84 -7.12
CA ALA A 415 10.05 36.46 -8.49
C ALA A 415 11.44 35.81 -8.58
N LEU A 416 12.44 36.35 -7.87
CA LEU A 416 13.79 35.80 -7.91
C LEU A 416 13.89 34.43 -7.20
N PRO A 417 13.45 34.24 -5.95
CA PRO A 417 13.44 32.91 -5.34
C PRO A 417 12.51 31.94 -6.09
N GLY A 418 11.41 32.36 -6.65
CA GLY A 418 10.54 31.52 -7.48
C GLY A 418 11.24 31.00 -8.74
N ALA A 419 11.98 31.85 -9.44
CA ALA A 419 12.81 31.44 -10.57
C ALA A 419 13.92 30.46 -10.15
N ALA A 420 14.54 30.69 -8.97
CA ALA A 420 15.54 29.77 -8.41
C ALA A 420 14.90 28.42 -8.03
N THR A 421 13.73 28.44 -7.38
CA THR A 421 12.96 27.23 -7.07
C THR A 421 12.66 26.45 -8.35
N ARG A 422 12.17 27.09 -9.42
CA ARG A 422 11.93 26.45 -10.72
C ARG A 422 13.16 25.74 -11.25
N ALA A 423 14.30 26.45 -11.36
CA ALA A 423 15.52 25.91 -11.94
C ALA A 423 16.06 24.72 -11.13
N VAL A 424 16.03 24.81 -9.78
CA VAL A 424 16.49 23.74 -8.89
C VAL A 424 15.53 22.55 -8.93
N SER A 425 14.21 22.77 -8.96
CA SER A 425 13.22 21.70 -9.05
C SER A 425 13.32 20.95 -10.36
N GLU A 426 13.42 21.64 -11.50
CA GLU A 426 13.56 21.01 -12.83
C GLU A 426 14.86 20.20 -12.90
N GLY A 427 15.99 20.76 -12.41
CA GLY A 427 17.25 20.04 -12.32
C GLY A 427 17.20 18.82 -11.40
N PHE A 428 16.49 18.94 -10.27
CA PHE A 428 16.28 17.85 -9.33
C PHE A 428 15.43 16.72 -9.93
N LEU A 429 14.30 17.05 -10.56
CA LEU A 429 13.44 16.07 -11.25
C LEU A 429 14.17 15.40 -12.42
N HIS A 430 14.94 16.16 -13.20
CA HIS A 430 15.77 15.60 -14.25
C HIS A 430 16.78 14.58 -13.70
N LEU A 431 17.45 14.93 -12.59
CA LEU A 431 18.40 14.03 -11.93
C LEU A 431 17.71 12.76 -11.39
N VAL A 432 16.53 12.90 -10.76
CA VAL A 432 15.71 11.78 -10.30
C VAL A 432 15.34 10.86 -11.44
N ASN A 433 14.86 11.42 -12.57
CA ASN A 433 14.47 10.65 -13.74
C ASN A 433 15.66 9.90 -14.37
N VAL A 434 16.82 10.55 -14.51
CA VAL A 434 18.04 9.90 -15.03
C VAL A 434 18.50 8.77 -14.11
N LEU A 435 18.61 9.03 -12.82
CA LEU A 435 19.05 8.02 -11.85
C LEU A 435 18.03 6.88 -11.71
N GLY A 436 16.73 7.17 -11.75
CA GLY A 436 15.66 6.20 -11.60
C GLY A 436 15.60 5.18 -12.74
N ARG A 437 15.89 5.62 -13.99
CA ARG A 437 15.96 4.72 -15.15
C ARG A 437 17.05 3.65 -15.02
N PHE A 438 18.14 3.97 -14.34
CA PHE A 438 19.29 3.07 -14.19
C PHE A 438 19.42 2.47 -12.77
N ALA A 439 18.46 2.73 -11.88
CA ALA A 439 18.51 2.25 -10.51
C ALA A 439 18.21 0.74 -10.44
N PRO A 440 19.21 -0.10 -10.11
CA PRO A 440 18.94 -1.52 -9.90
C PRO A 440 18.14 -1.69 -8.61
N THR A 441 17.01 -2.34 -8.70
CA THR A 441 16.19 -2.75 -7.56
C THR A 441 16.33 -4.26 -7.36
N LEU A 442 16.55 -4.69 -6.13
CA LEU A 442 16.55 -6.10 -5.79
C LEU A 442 15.14 -6.50 -5.39
N TRP A 443 14.61 -7.46 -6.10
CA TRP A 443 13.28 -8.00 -5.88
C TRP A 443 13.31 -9.09 -4.81
N THR A 444 12.35 -9.10 -3.89
CA THR A 444 12.35 -10.02 -2.76
C THR A 444 10.93 -10.42 -2.41
N ARG A 445 10.77 -11.62 -1.84
CA ARG A 445 9.49 -12.02 -1.24
C ARG A 445 9.16 -11.22 0.03
N GLN A 446 7.93 -11.35 0.51
CA GLN A 446 7.57 -10.82 1.83
C GLN A 446 8.39 -11.48 2.95
N PRO A 447 8.83 -10.71 3.97
CA PRO A 447 9.59 -11.24 5.08
C PRO A 447 8.75 -12.20 5.94
N ASP A 448 9.20 -13.43 6.08
CA ASP A 448 8.65 -14.39 7.03
C ASP A 448 9.29 -14.25 8.43
N ALA A 449 8.86 -15.11 9.35
CA ALA A 449 9.37 -15.10 10.73
C ALA A 449 10.90 -15.31 10.80
N TRP A 450 11.49 -16.06 9.87
CA TRP A 450 12.93 -16.31 9.83
C TRP A 450 13.73 -15.08 9.41
N VAL A 451 13.23 -14.35 8.40
CA VAL A 451 13.82 -13.08 7.97
C VAL A 451 13.74 -12.03 9.09
N VAL A 452 12.57 -11.93 9.77
CA VAL A 452 12.40 -11.05 10.94
C VAL A 452 13.39 -11.43 12.06
N LEU A 453 13.53 -12.72 12.37
CA LEU A 453 14.50 -13.21 13.35
C LEU A 453 15.93 -12.85 12.93
N GLY A 454 16.28 -13.05 11.67
CA GLY A 454 17.57 -12.66 11.11
C GLY A 454 17.87 -11.18 11.29
N TRP A 455 16.92 -10.33 10.96
CA TRP A 455 17.03 -8.87 11.15
C TRP A 455 17.21 -8.51 12.63
N LEU A 456 16.43 -9.13 13.53
CA LEU A 456 16.57 -8.91 14.98
C LEU A 456 17.94 -9.34 15.51
N LEU A 457 18.50 -10.46 15.02
CA LEU A 457 19.85 -10.91 15.38
C LEU A 457 20.92 -9.91 14.94
N VAL A 458 20.84 -9.42 13.68
CA VAL A 458 21.73 -8.38 13.18
C VAL A 458 21.58 -7.10 14.00
N PHE A 459 20.38 -6.67 14.27
CA PHE A 459 20.11 -5.48 15.07
C PHE A 459 20.67 -5.60 16.49
N ALA A 460 20.41 -6.73 17.15
CA ALA A 460 20.97 -7.02 18.47
C ALA A 460 22.50 -7.03 18.45
N ALA A 461 23.13 -7.62 17.43
CA ALA A 461 24.59 -7.61 17.30
C ALA A 461 25.18 -6.23 17.09
N LEU A 462 24.43 -5.31 16.47
CA LEU A 462 24.82 -3.92 16.24
C LEU A 462 24.59 -3.03 17.47
N LEU A 463 23.75 -3.42 18.43
CA LEU A 463 23.53 -2.65 19.67
C LEU A 463 24.72 -2.70 20.62
N PRO A 464 24.90 -1.66 21.48
CA PRO A 464 25.94 -1.67 22.51
C PRO A 464 25.57 -2.59 23.67
N PHE A 465 26.10 -3.81 23.68
CA PHE A 465 25.97 -4.69 24.84
C PHE A 465 27.00 -4.33 25.93
N GLY A 466 26.51 -3.77 27.03
CA GLY A 466 27.22 -3.67 28.31
C GLY A 466 28.39 -2.68 28.39
N LYS A 467 28.74 -2.33 29.63
CA LYS A 467 29.90 -1.48 30.00
C LYS A 467 31.24 -2.22 29.86
N SER A 468 31.31 -3.35 29.19
CA SER A 468 32.49 -4.22 29.15
C SER A 468 33.65 -3.56 28.38
N ARG A 469 34.77 -3.37 29.10
CA ARG A 469 36.05 -2.91 28.57
C ARG A 469 36.68 -3.86 27.54
N ASN A 470 36.22 -5.10 27.41
CA ASN A 470 36.81 -6.11 26.53
C ASN A 470 36.13 -6.14 25.12
N ARG A 471 36.62 -5.26 24.24
CA ARG A 471 36.21 -5.22 22.81
C ARG A 471 36.39 -6.55 22.08
N TRP A 472 37.36 -7.39 22.45
CA TRP A 472 37.70 -8.65 21.80
C TRP A 472 36.69 -9.78 22.09
N GLN A 473 36.25 -9.95 23.35
CA GLN A 473 35.25 -10.96 23.71
C GLN A 473 33.87 -10.61 23.11
N ASN A 474 33.55 -9.33 22.97
CA ASN A 474 32.32 -8.91 22.32
C ASN A 474 32.34 -9.16 20.80
N ARG A 475 33.49 -9.09 20.12
CA ARG A 475 33.61 -9.45 18.69
C ARG A 475 33.35 -10.92 18.42
N LYS A 476 33.90 -11.84 19.24
CA LYS A 476 33.69 -13.30 19.09
C LYS A 476 32.22 -13.71 19.22
N LYS A 477 31.41 -12.98 20.03
CA LYS A 477 29.97 -13.24 20.19
C LYS A 477 29.11 -12.57 19.10
N ARG A 478 29.54 -11.44 18.57
CA ARG A 478 28.78 -10.68 17.55
C ARG A 478 28.91 -11.26 16.15
N LEU A 479 30.06 -11.78 15.79
CA LEU A 479 30.30 -12.32 14.45
C LEU A 479 29.35 -13.47 14.11
N PRO A 480 29.17 -14.51 14.97
CA PRO A 480 28.19 -15.56 14.68
C PRO A 480 26.73 -15.06 14.62
N MET A 481 26.37 -14.07 15.44
CA MET A 481 25.02 -13.46 15.37
C MET A 481 24.82 -12.70 14.06
N LEU A 482 25.83 -11.95 13.59
CA LEU A 482 25.79 -11.26 12.31
C LEU A 482 25.72 -12.27 11.15
N ALA A 483 26.54 -13.32 11.20
CA ALA A 483 26.54 -14.37 10.16
C ALA A 483 25.22 -15.13 10.10
N ALA A 484 24.71 -15.58 11.24
CA ALA A 484 23.41 -16.26 11.33
C ALA A 484 22.26 -15.35 10.89
N GLY A 485 22.26 -14.10 11.35
CA GLY A 485 21.24 -13.13 10.96
C GLY A 485 21.28 -12.81 9.46
N ALA A 486 22.47 -12.62 8.89
CA ALA A 486 22.63 -12.40 7.46
C ALA A 486 22.20 -13.63 6.63
N ALA A 487 22.53 -14.85 7.08
CA ALA A 487 22.08 -16.06 6.41
C ALA A 487 20.55 -16.22 6.42
N LEU A 488 19.90 -15.95 7.56
CA LEU A 488 18.44 -15.96 7.66
C LEU A 488 17.80 -14.87 6.79
N MET A 489 18.37 -13.66 6.76
CA MET A 489 17.87 -12.60 5.88
C MET A 489 18.05 -12.93 4.40
N ALA A 490 19.10 -13.65 4.02
CA ALA A 490 19.33 -14.04 2.63
C ALA A 490 18.25 -14.99 2.07
N THR A 491 17.52 -15.70 2.93
CA THR A 491 16.41 -16.57 2.49
C THR A 491 15.29 -15.83 1.79
N ILE A 492 15.20 -14.52 1.98
CA ILE A 492 14.19 -13.66 1.31
C ILE A 492 14.36 -13.60 -0.22
N LEU A 493 15.55 -13.96 -0.71
CA LEU A 493 15.85 -14.00 -2.15
C LEU A 493 15.40 -15.32 -2.82
N LEU A 494 14.90 -16.25 -2.03
CA LEU A 494 14.39 -17.52 -2.52
C LEU A 494 12.86 -17.45 -2.63
N PRO A 495 12.24 -18.13 -3.60
CA PRO A 495 10.78 -18.29 -3.62
C PRO A 495 10.26 -18.83 -2.30
N ALA A 496 9.02 -18.51 -1.95
CA ALA A 496 8.39 -19.08 -0.77
C ALA A 496 8.34 -20.61 -0.88
N PRO A 497 8.71 -21.36 0.18
CA PRO A 497 8.63 -22.82 0.16
C PRO A 497 7.19 -23.26 -0.08
N PHE A 498 7.00 -24.03 -1.12
CA PHE A 498 5.68 -24.55 -1.49
C PHE A 498 5.87 -25.99 -2.00
N SER A 499 4.92 -26.87 -1.67
CA SER A 499 4.89 -28.24 -2.15
C SER A 499 3.46 -28.58 -2.55
N GLY A 500 3.30 -29.32 -3.65
CA GLY A 500 2.01 -29.72 -4.20
C GLY A 500 1.57 -28.86 -5.37
N THR A 501 0.30 -28.96 -5.72
CA THR A 501 -0.32 -28.23 -6.81
C THR A 501 -1.53 -27.47 -6.30
N GLU A 502 -1.60 -26.18 -6.62
CA GLU A 502 -2.65 -25.26 -6.18
C GLU A 502 -3.12 -24.40 -7.35
N TYR A 503 -4.43 -24.31 -7.53
CA TYR A 503 -5.07 -23.34 -8.39
C TYR A 503 -5.75 -22.29 -7.51
N MET A 504 -5.55 -21.02 -7.80
CA MET A 504 -6.17 -19.92 -7.08
C MET A 504 -6.87 -18.97 -8.06
N GLN A 505 -8.19 -18.87 -7.94
CA GLN A 505 -8.97 -17.82 -8.58
C GLN A 505 -8.94 -16.58 -7.69
N LEU A 506 -8.35 -15.50 -8.15
CA LEU A 506 -8.32 -14.24 -7.42
C LEU A 506 -9.69 -13.54 -7.47
N ASP A 507 -10.03 -12.84 -6.41
CA ASP A 507 -11.13 -11.89 -6.40
C ASP A 507 -10.68 -10.57 -7.05
N MET A 508 -11.08 -10.39 -8.29
CA MET A 508 -10.79 -9.21 -9.11
C MET A 508 -12.06 -8.43 -9.48
N GLY A 509 -13.18 -8.74 -8.81
CA GLY A 509 -14.50 -8.20 -9.17
C GLY A 509 -15.06 -8.82 -10.45
N ASP A 510 -15.37 -7.98 -11.46
CA ASP A 510 -15.76 -8.45 -12.80
C ASP A 510 -14.55 -8.59 -13.75
N ALA A 511 -13.36 -8.81 -13.23
CA ALA A 511 -12.16 -9.14 -13.98
C ALA A 511 -11.69 -10.57 -13.64
N ASP A 512 -10.86 -11.16 -14.47
CA ASP A 512 -10.38 -12.51 -14.28
C ASP A 512 -8.87 -12.57 -14.15
N ALA A 513 -8.41 -13.20 -13.07
CA ALA A 513 -7.02 -13.59 -12.89
C ALA A 513 -6.95 -14.87 -12.07
N ALA A 514 -6.23 -15.86 -12.57
CA ALA A 514 -6.00 -17.10 -11.85
C ALA A 514 -4.53 -17.50 -11.87
N VAL A 515 -4.06 -18.09 -10.79
CA VAL A 515 -2.70 -18.58 -10.65
C VAL A 515 -2.73 -20.08 -10.39
N LEU A 516 -2.10 -20.87 -11.24
CA LEU A 516 -1.82 -22.27 -11.00
C LEU A 516 -0.34 -22.42 -10.65
N ARG A 517 -0.07 -22.97 -9.49
CA ARG A 517 1.28 -23.19 -8.98
C ARG A 517 1.54 -24.67 -8.74
N GLN A 518 2.63 -25.19 -9.29
CA GLN A 518 3.13 -26.51 -9.00
C GLN A 518 4.60 -26.40 -8.59
N GLU A 519 4.89 -26.62 -7.30
CA GLU A 519 6.19 -26.37 -6.70
C GLU A 519 6.70 -24.93 -6.98
N LYS A 520 7.71 -24.80 -7.88
CA LYS A 520 8.31 -23.52 -8.30
C LYS A 520 7.77 -22.98 -9.64
N HIS A 521 6.93 -23.77 -10.32
CA HIS A 521 6.38 -23.40 -11.62
C HIS A 521 5.07 -22.64 -11.46
N VAL A 522 4.92 -21.58 -12.24
CA VAL A 522 3.78 -20.69 -12.17
C VAL A 522 3.17 -20.49 -13.56
N LEU A 523 1.89 -20.83 -13.67
CA LEU A 523 1.03 -20.51 -14.78
C LEU A 523 0.02 -19.45 -14.32
N VAL A 524 -0.13 -18.40 -15.09
CA VAL A 524 -1.16 -17.38 -14.88
C VAL A 524 -2.15 -17.47 -16.03
N VAL A 525 -3.44 -17.54 -15.73
CA VAL A 525 -4.52 -17.46 -16.71
C VAL A 525 -5.28 -16.18 -16.47
N ASP A 526 -5.17 -15.29 -17.42
CA ASP A 526 -5.57 -13.90 -17.37
C ASP A 526 -4.89 -13.09 -16.22
N ALA A 527 -4.74 -11.82 -16.43
CA ALA A 527 -4.01 -10.95 -15.49
C ALA A 527 -4.94 -9.99 -14.73
N GLY A 528 -6.22 -9.99 -15.07
CA GLY A 528 -7.19 -9.07 -14.50
C GLY A 528 -7.05 -7.64 -15.00
N GLU A 529 -7.72 -6.72 -14.32
CA GLU A 529 -7.66 -5.30 -14.58
C GLU A 529 -6.43 -4.66 -13.90
N TYR A 530 -5.91 -3.57 -14.48
CA TYR A 530 -4.85 -2.78 -13.84
C TYR A 530 -5.23 -2.31 -12.43
N GLY A 531 -4.32 -2.50 -11.47
CA GLY A 531 -4.53 -2.18 -10.06
C GLY A 531 -5.14 -3.33 -9.25
N GLY A 532 -5.18 -4.55 -9.82
CA GLY A 532 -5.56 -5.76 -9.11
C GLY A 532 -4.46 -6.34 -8.22
N ASP A 533 -4.77 -7.43 -7.52
CA ASP A 533 -3.88 -8.02 -6.52
C ASP A 533 -2.88 -9.07 -7.07
N LEU A 534 -2.96 -9.42 -8.38
CA LEU A 534 -2.10 -10.44 -8.99
C LEU A 534 -0.61 -10.14 -8.84
N ALA A 535 -0.20 -8.91 -9.19
CA ALA A 535 1.19 -8.49 -9.06
C ALA A 535 1.65 -8.50 -7.59
N SER A 536 0.77 -8.10 -6.67
CA SER A 536 1.02 -8.12 -5.23
C SER A 536 1.27 -9.55 -4.72
N TYR A 537 0.46 -10.51 -5.16
CA TYR A 537 0.62 -11.91 -4.83
C TYR A 537 1.94 -12.50 -5.36
N LEU A 538 2.19 -12.37 -6.67
CA LEU A 538 3.39 -12.91 -7.31
C LEU A 538 4.68 -12.32 -6.71
N ARG A 539 4.64 -11.02 -6.41
CA ARG A 539 5.75 -10.32 -5.74
C ARG A 539 5.96 -10.85 -4.32
N ALA A 540 4.89 -10.99 -3.53
CA ALA A 540 4.98 -11.41 -2.13
C ALA A 540 5.56 -12.82 -1.99
N GLU A 541 5.27 -13.69 -2.95
CA GLU A 541 5.79 -15.07 -3.03
C GLU A 541 7.12 -15.18 -3.78
N HIS A 542 7.58 -14.09 -4.43
CA HIS A 542 8.77 -14.04 -5.29
C HIS A 542 8.70 -15.04 -6.45
N LEU A 543 7.59 -15.01 -7.18
CA LEU A 543 7.27 -15.94 -8.24
C LEU A 543 7.40 -15.28 -9.62
N PRO A 544 8.29 -15.79 -10.51
CA PRO A 544 8.24 -15.45 -11.93
C PRO A 544 7.06 -16.18 -12.60
N VAL A 545 6.54 -15.64 -13.68
CA VAL A 545 5.52 -16.29 -14.51
C VAL A 545 6.21 -17.10 -15.60
N ASP A 546 6.08 -18.45 -15.53
CA ASP A 546 6.62 -19.34 -16.55
C ASP A 546 5.77 -19.30 -17.82
N LEU A 547 4.45 -19.29 -17.67
CA LEU A 547 3.48 -19.19 -18.76
C LEU A 547 2.33 -18.26 -18.36
N LEU A 548 2.12 -17.23 -19.14
CA LEU A 548 0.92 -16.40 -19.10
C LEU A 548 -0.01 -16.85 -20.22
N VAL A 549 -1.25 -17.13 -19.92
CA VAL A 549 -2.31 -17.38 -20.88
C VAL A 549 -3.26 -16.20 -20.86
N LEU A 550 -3.42 -15.50 -21.97
CA LEU A 550 -4.45 -14.49 -22.15
C LEU A 550 -5.61 -15.14 -22.92
N THR A 551 -6.75 -15.28 -22.27
CA THR A 551 -7.92 -15.91 -22.92
C THR A 551 -8.47 -15.05 -24.05
N HIS A 552 -8.43 -13.73 -23.88
CA HIS A 552 -8.72 -12.71 -24.88
C HIS A 552 -8.12 -11.36 -24.46
N LEU A 553 -8.26 -10.31 -25.30
CA LEU A 553 -7.50 -9.08 -25.11
C LEU A 553 -8.37 -7.90 -24.64
N HIS A 554 -9.38 -8.14 -23.79
CA HIS A 554 -10.03 -7.06 -23.05
C HIS A 554 -9.21 -6.65 -21.83
N SER A 555 -9.39 -5.43 -21.36
CA SER A 555 -8.61 -4.84 -20.25
C SER A 555 -8.87 -5.51 -18.90
N ASP A 556 -10.03 -6.11 -18.69
CA ASP A 556 -10.40 -6.90 -17.51
C ASP A 556 -9.76 -8.30 -17.45
N HIS A 557 -9.08 -8.72 -18.53
CA HIS A 557 -8.28 -9.95 -18.62
C HIS A 557 -6.79 -9.69 -18.85
N ALA A 558 -6.44 -8.68 -19.63
CA ALA A 558 -5.06 -8.39 -20.01
C ALA A 558 -4.48 -7.13 -19.35
N GLY A 559 -5.30 -6.25 -18.76
CA GLY A 559 -4.87 -4.97 -18.22
C GLY A 559 -3.85 -5.06 -17.10
N GLY A 560 -3.94 -6.09 -16.26
CA GLY A 560 -3.01 -6.34 -15.16
C GLY A 560 -1.58 -6.69 -15.59
N VAL A 561 -1.37 -7.05 -16.88
CA VAL A 561 -0.03 -7.23 -17.45
C VAL A 561 0.81 -5.96 -17.29
N ARG A 562 0.19 -4.79 -17.38
CA ARG A 562 0.87 -3.50 -17.15
C ARG A 562 1.56 -3.48 -15.78
N GLU A 563 0.85 -3.93 -14.74
CA GLU A 563 1.39 -3.93 -13.37
C GLU A 563 2.49 -4.97 -13.20
N LEU A 564 2.36 -6.15 -13.82
CA LEU A 564 3.42 -7.16 -13.82
C LEU A 564 4.72 -6.61 -14.42
N LEU A 565 4.63 -5.89 -15.55
CA LEU A 565 5.76 -5.26 -16.22
C LEU A 565 6.35 -4.09 -15.41
N ASP A 566 5.49 -3.26 -14.81
CA ASP A 566 5.90 -2.11 -13.98
C ASP A 566 6.59 -2.57 -12.70
N GLU A 567 6.12 -3.67 -12.11
CA GLU A 567 6.74 -4.33 -10.97
C GLU A 567 8.01 -5.11 -11.33
N GLY A 568 8.28 -5.34 -12.62
CA GLY A 568 9.43 -6.10 -13.10
C GLY A 568 9.31 -7.60 -12.84
N ILE A 569 8.08 -8.13 -12.79
CA ILE A 569 7.83 -9.58 -12.68
C ILE A 569 8.18 -10.24 -14.02
N PRO A 570 9.12 -11.19 -14.05
CA PRO A 570 9.49 -11.85 -15.29
C PRO A 570 8.35 -12.72 -15.83
N ILE A 571 8.01 -12.51 -17.11
CA ILE A 571 7.08 -13.36 -17.87
C ILE A 571 7.89 -14.04 -18.95
N ARG A 572 8.03 -15.38 -18.91
CA ARG A 572 8.87 -16.11 -19.85
C ARG A 572 8.19 -16.35 -21.18
N ARG A 573 6.94 -16.83 -21.13
CA ARG A 573 6.10 -17.11 -22.30
C ARG A 573 4.72 -16.54 -22.09
N CYS A 574 4.12 -16.04 -23.18
CA CYS A 574 2.71 -15.65 -23.22
C CYS A 574 2.04 -16.36 -24.39
N VAL A 575 0.87 -16.93 -24.15
CA VAL A 575 0.05 -17.51 -25.21
C VAL A 575 -1.32 -16.81 -25.27
N MET A 576 -1.81 -16.60 -26.49
CA MET A 576 -3.12 -16.01 -26.76
C MET A 576 -3.79 -16.76 -27.92
N PRO A 577 -5.14 -16.69 -28.07
CA PRO A 577 -5.83 -17.37 -29.14
C PRO A 577 -5.40 -16.85 -30.52
N SER A 578 -5.34 -17.73 -31.52
CA SER A 578 -5.19 -17.34 -32.92
C SER A 578 -6.38 -16.46 -33.31
N GLY A 579 -6.12 -15.33 -33.99
CA GLY A 579 -7.14 -14.34 -34.34
C GLY A 579 -7.49 -13.32 -33.23
N ALA A 580 -6.81 -13.34 -32.05
CA ALA A 580 -7.04 -12.38 -30.98
C ALA A 580 -6.85 -10.91 -31.40
N LEU A 581 -5.88 -10.65 -32.30
CA LEU A 581 -5.61 -9.30 -32.81
C LEU A 581 -6.53 -8.90 -33.99
N GLU A 582 -7.40 -9.79 -34.47
CA GLU A 582 -8.38 -9.52 -35.52
C GLU A 582 -9.77 -9.20 -34.94
N ALA A 583 -9.99 -9.53 -33.66
CA ALA A 583 -11.23 -9.25 -32.94
C ALA A 583 -11.27 -7.79 -32.43
N ASP A 584 -12.44 -7.39 -31.94
CA ASP A 584 -12.58 -6.13 -31.19
C ASP A 584 -11.91 -6.31 -29.80
N PHE A 585 -10.79 -5.64 -29.59
CA PHE A 585 -10.00 -5.70 -28.36
C PHE A 585 -9.64 -4.29 -27.87
N ASP A 586 -9.25 -4.17 -26.62
CA ASP A 586 -8.85 -2.88 -26.06
C ASP A 586 -7.47 -2.45 -26.56
N GLU A 587 -7.41 -1.33 -27.30
CA GLU A 587 -6.17 -0.82 -27.92
C GLU A 587 -5.02 -0.62 -26.89
N GLU A 588 -5.36 -0.43 -25.62
CA GLU A 588 -4.39 -0.27 -24.53
C GLU A 588 -3.53 -1.53 -24.28
N VAL A 589 -3.97 -2.71 -24.76
CA VAL A 589 -3.26 -3.99 -24.62
C VAL A 589 -2.09 -4.09 -25.57
N LEU A 590 -2.16 -3.48 -26.77
CA LEU A 590 -1.07 -3.56 -27.77
C LEU A 590 0.29 -3.07 -27.27
N PRO A 591 0.38 -1.89 -26.59
CA PRO A 591 1.64 -1.47 -26.00
C PRO A 591 2.16 -2.43 -24.93
N LEU A 592 1.28 -3.18 -24.26
CA LEU A 592 1.69 -4.16 -23.25
C LEU A 592 2.33 -5.38 -23.89
N LEU A 593 1.77 -5.89 -25.00
CA LEU A 593 2.37 -6.98 -25.77
C LEU A 593 3.75 -6.60 -26.28
N ALA A 594 3.91 -5.41 -26.87
CA ALA A 594 5.21 -4.91 -27.34
C ALA A 594 6.23 -4.81 -26.18
N ARG A 595 5.82 -4.30 -25.01
CA ARG A 595 6.69 -4.24 -23.81
C ARG A 595 7.08 -5.62 -23.29
N MET A 596 6.19 -6.62 -23.38
CA MET A 596 6.53 -8.00 -23.02
C MET A 596 7.64 -8.55 -23.93
N GLU A 597 7.53 -8.35 -25.25
CA GLU A 597 8.56 -8.77 -26.22
C GLU A 597 9.90 -8.06 -25.98
N GLU A 598 9.88 -6.75 -25.73
CA GLU A 598 11.06 -5.97 -25.37
C GLU A 598 11.75 -6.48 -24.10
N ASN A 599 10.98 -7.00 -23.14
CA ASN A 599 11.47 -7.62 -21.90
C ASN A 599 11.89 -9.09 -22.10
N GLY A 600 11.79 -9.64 -23.31
CA GLY A 600 12.23 -11.00 -23.65
C GLY A 600 11.15 -12.07 -23.47
N THR A 601 9.88 -11.71 -23.31
CA THR A 601 8.77 -12.67 -23.30
C THR A 601 8.56 -13.23 -24.71
N VAL A 602 8.44 -14.54 -24.85
CA VAL A 602 8.05 -15.19 -26.11
C VAL A 602 6.54 -15.21 -26.20
N ILE A 603 5.96 -14.53 -27.19
CA ILE A 603 4.52 -14.48 -27.43
C ILE A 603 4.17 -15.46 -28.57
N GLU A 604 3.21 -16.34 -28.31
CA GLU A 604 2.77 -17.37 -29.23
C GLU A 604 1.24 -17.35 -29.36
N THR A 605 0.73 -17.68 -30.54
CA THR A 605 -0.72 -17.89 -30.75
C THR A 605 -1.03 -19.37 -30.82
N VAL A 606 -2.17 -19.77 -30.24
CA VAL A 606 -2.58 -21.16 -30.16
C VAL A 606 -4.02 -21.33 -30.63
N CYS A 607 -4.36 -22.56 -31.05
CA CYS A 607 -5.68 -22.92 -31.53
C CYS A 607 -6.12 -24.31 -31.04
N ARG A 608 -7.35 -24.68 -31.29
CA ARG A 608 -7.93 -25.96 -30.87
C ARG A 608 -7.05 -27.17 -31.27
N GLY A 609 -6.76 -28.00 -30.28
CA GLY A 609 -5.95 -29.20 -30.42
C GLY A 609 -4.50 -28.99 -29.99
N ASP A 610 -4.03 -27.76 -29.84
CA ASP A 610 -2.70 -27.48 -29.31
C ASP A 610 -2.60 -27.95 -27.86
N ILE A 611 -1.46 -28.52 -27.57
CA ILE A 611 -1.15 -29.02 -26.21
C ILE A 611 0.08 -28.28 -25.70
N LEU A 612 -0.12 -27.56 -24.63
CA LEU A 612 0.96 -26.86 -23.91
C LEU A 612 1.36 -27.69 -22.69
N GLN A 613 2.64 -27.99 -22.58
CA GLN A 613 3.21 -28.62 -21.36
C GLN A 613 3.63 -27.52 -20.40
N TRP A 614 3.22 -27.68 -19.14
CA TRP A 614 3.63 -26.80 -18.04
C TRP A 614 3.86 -27.63 -16.79
N ALA A 615 5.08 -27.60 -16.25
CA ALA A 615 5.52 -28.48 -15.17
C ALA A 615 5.18 -29.97 -15.47
N GLU A 616 4.45 -30.62 -14.58
CA GLU A 616 3.93 -31.98 -14.79
C GLU A 616 2.49 -31.98 -15.34
N GLY A 617 1.89 -30.79 -15.47
CA GLY A 617 0.52 -30.61 -15.98
C GLY A 617 0.47 -30.46 -17.50
N LYS A 618 -0.73 -30.64 -18.04
CA LYS A 618 -1.03 -30.51 -19.46
C LYS A 618 -2.18 -29.54 -19.66
N LEU A 619 -2.02 -28.59 -20.61
CA LEU A 619 -3.08 -27.71 -21.05
C LEU A 619 -3.49 -28.08 -22.46
N THR A 620 -4.75 -28.37 -22.67
CA THR A 620 -5.31 -28.64 -24.01
C THR A 620 -6.20 -27.48 -24.40
N VAL A 621 -5.91 -26.87 -25.56
CA VAL A 621 -6.74 -25.78 -26.11
C VAL A 621 -7.97 -26.42 -26.77
N LEU A 622 -9.15 -26.07 -26.28
CA LEU A 622 -10.43 -26.59 -26.79
C LEU A 622 -11.07 -25.65 -27.81
N PHE A 623 -10.80 -24.36 -27.70
CA PHE A 623 -11.30 -23.29 -28.56
C PHE A 623 -10.33 -22.10 -28.51
N PRO A 624 -10.17 -21.29 -29.59
CA PRO A 624 -10.82 -21.35 -30.92
C PRO A 624 -10.19 -22.38 -31.88
N PRO A 625 -10.93 -22.83 -32.91
CA PRO A 625 -10.33 -23.62 -33.99
C PRO A 625 -9.38 -22.78 -34.86
N GLU A 626 -8.49 -23.44 -35.61
CA GLU A 626 -7.55 -22.79 -36.52
C GLU A 626 -8.30 -21.94 -37.57
N GLY A 627 -7.81 -20.71 -37.79
CA GLY A 627 -8.41 -19.76 -38.72
C GLY A 627 -9.75 -19.16 -38.27
N PHE A 628 -10.14 -19.35 -37.01
CA PHE A 628 -11.33 -18.71 -36.46
C PHE A 628 -11.05 -17.21 -36.25
N SER A 629 -11.91 -16.38 -36.81
CA SER A 629 -11.91 -14.92 -36.57
C SER A 629 -13.26 -14.53 -36.02
N ALA A 630 -13.24 -13.89 -34.85
CA ALA A 630 -14.42 -13.35 -34.20
C ALA A 630 -14.48 -11.83 -34.37
N SER A 631 -15.67 -11.28 -34.53
CA SER A 631 -15.86 -9.82 -34.50
C SER A 631 -15.83 -9.25 -33.08
N ASN A 632 -16.07 -10.08 -32.06
CA ASN A 632 -16.08 -9.74 -30.66
C ASN A 632 -15.04 -10.62 -29.95
N ALA A 633 -14.19 -10.03 -29.10
CA ALA A 633 -13.12 -10.73 -28.41
C ALA A 633 -13.66 -11.86 -27.49
N ASN A 634 -14.81 -11.68 -26.85
CA ASN A 634 -15.45 -12.71 -26.04
C ASN A 634 -15.80 -13.96 -26.86
N ASP A 635 -16.27 -13.78 -28.09
CA ASP A 635 -16.56 -14.90 -29.00
C ASP A 635 -15.30 -15.66 -29.43
N GLY A 636 -14.14 -15.00 -29.39
CA GLY A 636 -12.82 -15.56 -29.65
C GLY A 636 -12.06 -16.02 -28.40
N SER A 637 -12.69 -15.93 -27.23
CA SER A 637 -12.03 -16.24 -25.96
C SER A 637 -11.57 -17.69 -25.89
N MET A 638 -10.33 -17.92 -25.41
CA MET A 638 -9.73 -19.25 -25.33
C MET A 638 -10.39 -20.08 -24.23
N ALA A 639 -10.81 -21.29 -24.58
CA ALA A 639 -11.21 -22.31 -23.61
C ALA A 639 -10.10 -23.36 -23.49
N LEU A 640 -9.72 -23.65 -22.25
CA LEU A 640 -8.62 -24.54 -21.86
C LEU A 640 -9.08 -25.63 -20.93
N LEU A 641 -8.65 -26.86 -21.20
CA LEU A 641 -8.67 -27.94 -20.21
C LEU A 641 -7.28 -28.07 -19.59
N VAL A 642 -7.19 -27.80 -18.30
CA VAL A 642 -5.95 -27.95 -17.52
C VAL A 642 -6.05 -29.27 -16.75
N GLU A 643 -5.08 -30.15 -16.95
CA GLU A 643 -4.97 -31.44 -16.27
C GLU A 643 -3.72 -31.40 -15.37
N ALA A 644 -3.92 -31.45 -14.05
CA ALA A 644 -2.84 -31.46 -13.07
C ALA A 644 -3.20 -32.38 -11.90
N GLU A 645 -2.26 -33.20 -11.43
CA GLU A 645 -2.45 -34.18 -10.35
C GLU A 645 -3.68 -35.11 -10.54
N GLY A 646 -4.06 -35.37 -11.79
CA GLY A 646 -5.25 -36.16 -12.10
C GLY A 646 -6.59 -35.40 -11.99
N VAL A 647 -6.56 -34.10 -11.68
CA VAL A 647 -7.74 -33.22 -11.62
C VAL A 647 -7.86 -32.42 -12.91
N LYS A 648 -9.08 -32.24 -13.40
CA LYS A 648 -9.41 -31.52 -14.63
C LYS A 648 -10.11 -30.20 -14.32
N LEU A 649 -9.49 -29.09 -14.71
CA LEU A 649 -10.04 -27.74 -14.60
C LEU A 649 -10.39 -27.24 -16.01
N LEU A 650 -11.64 -26.88 -16.23
CA LEU A 650 -12.10 -26.25 -17.48
C LEU A 650 -12.19 -24.73 -17.28
N LEU A 651 -11.32 -24.00 -17.96
CA LEU A 651 -11.21 -22.55 -17.92
C LEU A 651 -11.70 -21.99 -19.26
N THR A 652 -12.71 -21.16 -19.25
CA THR A 652 -13.46 -20.76 -20.44
C THR A 652 -13.31 -19.28 -20.80
N GLY A 653 -12.57 -18.51 -20.00
CA GLY A 653 -12.51 -17.05 -20.16
C GLY A 653 -13.93 -16.47 -20.25
N ASP A 654 -14.15 -15.61 -21.22
CA ASP A 654 -15.45 -14.96 -21.48
C ASP A 654 -16.19 -15.53 -22.67
N LEU A 655 -15.89 -16.79 -23.03
CA LEU A 655 -16.50 -17.46 -24.17
C LEU A 655 -18.03 -17.37 -24.12
N SER A 656 -18.63 -16.88 -25.20
CA SER A 656 -20.07 -16.76 -25.26
C SER A 656 -20.76 -18.13 -25.37
N ALA A 657 -21.98 -18.24 -24.86
CA ALA A 657 -22.81 -19.45 -24.87
C ALA A 657 -22.97 -20.06 -26.27
N ARG A 658 -22.87 -19.21 -27.31
CA ARG A 658 -22.95 -19.65 -28.72
C ARG A 658 -21.86 -20.66 -29.08
N TYR A 659 -20.69 -20.50 -28.49
CA TYR A 659 -19.51 -21.34 -28.77
C TYR A 659 -19.22 -22.32 -27.64
N GLY A 660 -19.86 -22.19 -26.47
CA GLY A 660 -19.67 -23.03 -25.30
C GLY A 660 -19.74 -24.53 -25.59
N GLN A 661 -20.63 -24.97 -26.49
CA GLN A 661 -20.75 -26.39 -26.91
C GLN A 661 -19.46 -26.97 -27.52
N TYR A 662 -18.58 -26.13 -28.11
CA TYR A 662 -17.31 -26.58 -28.67
C TYR A 662 -16.22 -26.75 -27.62
N ALA A 663 -16.41 -26.16 -26.47
CA ALA A 663 -15.50 -26.20 -25.32
C ALA A 663 -15.98 -27.17 -24.23
N ALA A 664 -17.23 -27.67 -24.30
CA ALA A 664 -17.78 -28.57 -23.31
C ALA A 664 -17.04 -29.91 -23.33
N VAL A 665 -16.40 -30.26 -22.23
CA VAL A 665 -15.73 -31.55 -21.98
C VAL A 665 -15.86 -31.88 -20.49
N SER A 666 -15.89 -33.16 -20.15
CA SER A 666 -15.95 -33.57 -18.74
C SER A 666 -14.79 -33.01 -17.92
N ALA A 667 -15.10 -32.30 -16.87
CA ALA A 667 -14.14 -31.66 -15.97
C ALA A 667 -14.61 -31.73 -14.50
N ASP A 668 -13.68 -31.79 -13.57
CA ASP A 668 -13.99 -31.84 -12.14
C ASP A 668 -14.42 -30.46 -11.64
N VAL A 669 -13.76 -29.41 -12.14
CA VAL A 669 -14.06 -28.01 -11.83
C VAL A 669 -14.21 -27.20 -13.10
N VAL A 670 -15.23 -26.38 -13.16
CA VAL A 670 -15.49 -25.44 -14.26
C VAL A 670 -15.42 -24.00 -13.75
N LYS A 671 -14.61 -23.16 -14.37
CA LYS A 671 -14.71 -21.71 -14.20
C LYS A 671 -15.80 -21.20 -15.15
N ALA A 672 -16.84 -20.62 -14.59
CA ALA A 672 -17.97 -20.11 -15.32
C ALA A 672 -17.55 -19.01 -16.31
N ALA A 673 -17.96 -19.13 -17.57
CA ALA A 673 -17.67 -18.18 -18.62
C ALA A 673 -18.34 -16.83 -18.37
N HIS A 674 -17.65 -15.76 -18.76
CA HIS A 674 -18.15 -14.39 -18.77
C HIS A 674 -18.76 -13.99 -17.41
N HIS A 675 -17.99 -14.21 -16.34
CA HIS A 675 -18.34 -13.88 -14.95
C HIS A 675 -19.68 -14.47 -14.49
N GLY A 676 -20.02 -15.67 -14.99
CA GLY A 676 -21.29 -16.35 -14.67
C GLY A 676 -22.51 -15.74 -15.34
N SER A 677 -22.34 -14.96 -16.40
CA SER A 677 -23.45 -14.37 -17.13
C SER A 677 -24.27 -15.46 -17.88
N LYS A 678 -25.56 -15.21 -18.05
CA LYS A 678 -26.45 -16.07 -18.86
C LYS A 678 -26.01 -16.19 -20.31
N ASN A 679 -25.26 -15.23 -20.81
CA ASN A 679 -24.74 -15.22 -22.18
C ASN A 679 -23.42 -16.02 -22.31
N GLY A 680 -22.78 -16.40 -21.21
CA GLY A 680 -21.56 -17.20 -21.18
C GLY A 680 -21.81 -18.62 -20.74
N THR A 681 -22.41 -18.82 -19.57
CA THR A 681 -22.60 -20.13 -18.95
C THR A 681 -24.06 -20.56 -19.01
N THR A 682 -24.34 -21.70 -19.65
CA THR A 682 -25.67 -22.26 -19.79
C THR A 682 -25.81 -23.62 -19.08
N GLN A 683 -27.03 -24.01 -18.75
CA GLN A 683 -27.33 -25.33 -18.18
C GLN A 683 -26.78 -26.46 -19.07
N ALA A 684 -27.03 -26.42 -20.40
CA ALA A 684 -26.58 -27.44 -21.33
C ALA A 684 -25.04 -27.61 -21.32
N PHE A 685 -24.28 -26.49 -21.18
CA PHE A 685 -22.81 -26.51 -21.04
C PHE A 685 -22.40 -27.22 -19.76
N LEU A 686 -23.03 -26.90 -18.62
CA LEU A 686 -22.72 -27.51 -17.33
C LEU A 686 -23.14 -28.99 -17.28
N ASP A 687 -24.28 -29.35 -17.86
CA ASP A 687 -24.72 -30.75 -17.96
C ASP A 687 -23.75 -31.62 -18.77
N GLU A 688 -23.18 -31.08 -19.88
CA GLU A 688 -22.20 -31.80 -20.70
C GLU A 688 -20.82 -31.87 -20.01
N SER A 689 -20.41 -30.79 -19.32
CA SER A 689 -19.13 -30.74 -18.59
C SER A 689 -19.17 -31.54 -17.29
N ALA A 690 -20.36 -31.75 -16.71
CA ALA A 690 -20.65 -32.51 -15.50
C ALA A 690 -19.66 -32.21 -14.32
N PRO A 691 -19.44 -30.95 -13.93
CA PRO A 691 -18.51 -30.61 -12.88
C PRO A 691 -19.04 -30.96 -11.48
N THR A 692 -18.13 -31.18 -10.53
CA THR A 692 -18.49 -31.26 -9.11
C THR A 692 -18.45 -29.86 -8.46
N ALA A 693 -17.67 -28.92 -9.02
CA ALA A 693 -17.62 -27.54 -8.55
C ALA A 693 -17.60 -26.53 -9.71
N VAL A 694 -18.27 -25.40 -9.52
CA VAL A 694 -18.27 -24.27 -10.45
C VAL A 694 -17.72 -23.03 -9.74
N LEU A 695 -16.70 -22.41 -10.33
CA LEU A 695 -16.12 -21.16 -9.83
C LEU A 695 -16.69 -19.97 -10.61
N VAL A 696 -16.98 -18.88 -9.94
CA VAL A 696 -17.38 -17.64 -10.58
C VAL A 696 -16.63 -16.44 -10.00
N SER A 697 -15.89 -15.72 -10.87
CA SER A 697 -15.28 -14.44 -10.56
C SER A 697 -16.27 -13.34 -10.94
N THR A 698 -16.80 -12.61 -9.97
CA THR A 698 -17.83 -11.60 -10.21
C THR A 698 -18.01 -10.66 -9.01
N LYS A 699 -18.49 -9.45 -9.29
CA LYS A 699 -19.04 -8.52 -8.29
C LYS A 699 -20.58 -8.48 -8.29
N ARG A 700 -21.24 -9.32 -9.12
CA ARG A 700 -22.69 -9.34 -9.30
C ARG A 700 -23.33 -10.37 -8.39
N GLU A 701 -24.14 -9.93 -7.44
CA GLU A 701 -24.82 -10.80 -6.47
C GLU A 701 -25.67 -11.92 -7.11
N ASN A 702 -26.30 -11.64 -8.25
CA ASN A 702 -27.21 -12.58 -8.93
C ASN A 702 -26.49 -13.63 -9.80
N ALA A 703 -25.18 -13.55 -10.02
CA ALA A 703 -24.45 -14.48 -10.88
C ALA A 703 -24.34 -15.87 -10.24
N ALA A 704 -23.93 -15.93 -8.97
CA ALA A 704 -23.86 -17.19 -8.23
C ALA A 704 -25.25 -17.84 -8.06
N ASP A 705 -26.28 -17.05 -7.75
CA ASP A 705 -27.65 -17.54 -7.62
C ASP A 705 -28.19 -18.12 -8.92
N TYR A 706 -27.88 -17.48 -10.06
CA TYR A 706 -28.21 -18.00 -11.36
C TYR A 706 -27.57 -19.37 -11.62
N LEU A 707 -26.27 -19.50 -11.33
CA LEU A 707 -25.55 -20.76 -11.50
C LEU A 707 -26.10 -21.86 -10.59
N ARG A 708 -26.34 -21.56 -9.31
CA ARG A 708 -27.01 -22.51 -8.37
C ARG A 708 -28.37 -22.96 -8.84
N GLY A 709 -29.08 -22.15 -9.64
CA GLY A 709 -30.35 -22.47 -10.22
C GLY A 709 -30.31 -23.39 -11.45
N ILE A 710 -29.14 -23.59 -12.07
CA ILE A 710 -28.98 -24.37 -13.32
C ILE A 710 -28.00 -25.56 -13.21
N THR A 711 -27.43 -25.83 -12.05
CA THR A 711 -26.53 -26.98 -11.81
C THR A 711 -26.70 -27.52 -10.39
N ASP A 712 -26.45 -28.82 -10.22
CA ASP A 712 -26.36 -29.48 -8.91
C ASP A 712 -24.91 -29.42 -8.33
N ALA A 713 -23.94 -28.90 -9.08
CA ALA A 713 -22.57 -28.72 -8.61
C ALA A 713 -22.46 -27.63 -7.52
N ASP A 714 -21.49 -27.74 -6.66
CA ASP A 714 -21.21 -26.70 -5.67
C ASP A 714 -20.69 -25.42 -6.35
N VAL A 715 -21.34 -24.29 -6.10
CA VAL A 715 -20.99 -22.99 -6.71
C VAL A 715 -20.25 -22.10 -5.72
N TYR A 716 -19.04 -21.73 -6.06
CA TYR A 716 -18.15 -20.87 -5.29
C TYR A 716 -17.98 -19.51 -5.98
N SER A 717 -18.27 -18.42 -5.28
CA SER A 717 -18.19 -17.05 -5.80
C SER A 717 -17.11 -16.25 -5.11
N THR A 718 -16.25 -15.59 -5.91
CA THR A 718 -15.26 -14.67 -5.34
C THR A 718 -15.90 -13.51 -4.59
N LEU A 719 -17.10 -13.04 -4.99
CA LEU A 719 -17.84 -12.01 -4.27
C LEU A 719 -18.15 -12.43 -2.82
N GLU A 720 -18.53 -13.69 -2.61
CA GLU A 720 -18.94 -14.21 -1.31
C GLU A 720 -17.75 -14.55 -0.42
N SER A 721 -16.64 -15.04 -1.02
CA SER A 721 -15.55 -15.69 -0.26
C SER A 721 -14.16 -15.09 -0.44
N GLY A 722 -14.01 -14.04 -1.25
CA GLY A 722 -12.68 -13.61 -1.68
C GLY A 722 -12.05 -14.64 -2.63
N ALA A 723 -10.73 -14.74 -2.65
CA ALA A 723 -10.04 -15.71 -3.48
C ALA A 723 -10.47 -17.14 -3.15
N ILE A 724 -10.59 -17.97 -4.21
CA ILE A 724 -10.96 -19.39 -4.11
C ILE A 724 -9.71 -20.20 -4.42
N ILE A 725 -9.31 -21.07 -3.49
CA ILE A 725 -8.08 -21.84 -3.56
C ILE A 725 -8.43 -23.33 -3.69
N ILE A 726 -7.93 -23.98 -4.74
CA ILE A 726 -8.10 -25.41 -4.98
C ILE A 726 -6.76 -26.09 -4.81
N ARG A 727 -6.63 -26.97 -3.83
CA ARG A 727 -5.44 -27.82 -3.67
C ARG A 727 -5.70 -29.20 -4.26
N MET A 728 -4.77 -29.66 -5.08
CA MET A 728 -4.87 -30.87 -5.87
C MET A 728 -3.77 -31.86 -5.46
N ALA A 729 -4.15 -33.12 -5.29
CA ALA A 729 -3.22 -34.22 -5.05
C ALA A 729 -3.89 -35.56 -5.41
N ASP A 730 -3.19 -36.44 -6.12
CA ASP A 730 -3.59 -37.85 -6.38
C ASP A 730 -5.03 -38.03 -6.92
N GLY A 731 -5.45 -37.15 -7.82
CA GLY A 731 -6.81 -37.20 -8.40
C GLY A 731 -7.94 -36.66 -7.50
N HIS A 732 -7.59 -36.07 -6.37
CA HIS A 732 -8.51 -35.43 -5.46
C HIS A 732 -8.23 -33.94 -5.37
N PHE A 733 -9.26 -33.16 -5.04
CA PHE A 733 -9.10 -31.75 -4.76
C PHE A 733 -9.89 -31.31 -3.53
N THR A 734 -9.44 -30.24 -2.91
CA THR A 734 -10.15 -29.53 -1.83
C THR A 734 -10.26 -28.07 -2.19
N ILE A 735 -11.39 -27.45 -1.85
CA ILE A 735 -11.64 -26.03 -2.09
C ILE A 735 -11.62 -25.30 -0.74
N GLU A 736 -10.82 -24.25 -0.67
CA GLU A 736 -10.71 -23.36 0.48
C GLU A 736 -11.09 -21.94 0.06
N GLN A 737 -11.82 -21.25 0.89
CA GLN A 737 -12.27 -19.88 0.67
C GLN A 737 -11.44 -18.93 1.53
N PHE A 738 -10.90 -17.86 0.94
CA PHE A 738 -9.93 -17.00 1.64
C PHE A 738 -10.52 -16.31 2.87
N GLU A 739 -11.78 -15.89 2.86
CA GLU A 739 -12.42 -15.27 4.03
C GLU A 739 -12.63 -16.24 5.18
N GLU A 740 -12.80 -17.53 4.91
CA GLU A 740 -12.92 -18.57 5.95
C GLU A 740 -11.57 -18.88 6.61
N MET A 741 -10.46 -18.57 5.91
CA MET A 741 -9.09 -18.78 6.41
C MET A 741 -8.61 -17.65 7.33
N GLN A 742 -9.24 -16.46 7.33
CA GLN A 742 -8.89 -15.31 8.16
C GLN A 742 -9.57 -15.37 9.52
#